data_e626809d91f6c76e213ccd89bd7a70c1
#
_entry.id   e626809d91f6c76e213ccd89bd7a70c1
#
_cell.length_a   1.000
_cell.length_b   1.000
_cell.length_c   1.000
_cell.angle_alpha   90.00
_cell.angle_beta   90.00
_cell.angle_gamma   90.00
#
_symmetry.space_group_name_H-M   'P 1'
#
loop_
_entity.id
_entity.type
_entity.pdbx_description
1 polymer ?
#
loop_
_entity_poly.entity_id
_entity_poly.type
_entity_poly.pdbx_seq_one_letter_code
_entity_poly.pdbx_strand_id
1 'polypeptide(L)'
;MIGAAAVSAMLLQSAGVEASTLRHDNGLLPPTVTALGVNRSPSLDGQLDDPAWALAAPITELLQSDPDEGAPVSEYTEVRVLYAADALYVGARLFDAEPHGIVSRLGRRDASTHSDEFRLLLDSYHDHRTAFEFIVNPAGAKKDVLRAGDGSSSDRSWDPVWEAATSVDSLGWTVELRIPFSQLRFSQAPEQVWGVRFGRWIERKNELALFPFVAKTESGLASRFAHLVGLHRIAAPKRLELLPYGVGRGSYDQPEDAGNPFDDGSTYFGSAGLDLKYGLSSNLTLDVTVNPDFGQVELDPAYVNLTDFEQFLDEHRPFFVEGTEIFAFGGDGGGVNHFSATPLFLYSRRIGRPPQGEPTSSGDFEDVPTSTTIVSAAKLTGQTADGWSVGILNAVTAREQASVANVETGARYRDEVEPPTNYFASRLKRDSHDGNTSVGLLATAVNRRLHAPALDFLPTAAYAAGVDFFHRWGRSTYTLAASLGGSSIQGDPLAIQEAQLSSNRYFQRPDAKSFRYVAGRTSLAGITADFYINKVAGNWRWGMAASTTTPGFEVNDFGFQKRVDRISAAASLGRRWTRPGKLFRQANAYLTLGPSWNYDGDPIQGTAGAFGFAQFRNFWSFNWGAQYQAAAVDDRLTRGGPLAHKPAGWYASGELTTDTRKRMSGYAFASLAGNQAGGWLLDVLPQVTLRPSAALSLSLATGYLAGHDVAQFVTRVRDTTAGATLGRRYVFADLRQHSGYVTLRANATFSPGLSFELYAQPFAFAAEYGGFKELRARKTFSFSTYGRDDGSTVAPGDTTVCGGAGPKECLGIDPDGEAGPAKKFALYNPDFRTRALSIKAVLRWEYRPGSTMFIVWTQSRSGYFPFESSFAVRRDIWRELFLDRPTNVLLVKLNYWMSL
;
A
#
# COMPACT_ATOMS: atom_id res chain seq x y z
N MET A 1 -13.77 -30.64 22.71
CA MET A 1 -12.85 -31.76 22.98
C MET A 1 -12.97 -32.74 21.82
N ILE A 2 -11.99 -32.80 21.04
CA ILE A 2 -11.53 -33.85 20.11
C ILE A 2 -10.67 -33.11 19.10
N GLY A 3 -9.36 -33.36 19.16
CA GLY A 3 -8.38 -33.50 18.16
C GLY A 3 -7.10 -32.71 18.30
N ALA A 4 -6.42 -32.78 19.43
CA ALA A 4 -5.02 -32.35 19.56
C ALA A 4 -4.13 -33.57 19.67
N ALA A 5 -3.89 -34.28 18.57
CA ALA A 5 -2.90 -35.35 18.50
C ALA A 5 -2.71 -35.78 17.03
N ALA A 6 -1.88 -35.02 16.29
CA ALA A 6 -1.22 -35.47 15.05
C ALA A 6 -0.26 -34.41 14.46
N VAL A 7 0.62 -33.81 15.27
CA VAL A 7 1.72 -32.94 14.76
C VAL A 7 3.06 -33.29 15.45
N SER A 8 3.23 -34.50 15.99
CA SER A 8 4.48 -34.86 16.66
C SER A 8 5.09 -36.14 16.09
N ALA A 9 5.30 -36.22 14.78
CA ALA A 9 6.10 -37.32 14.20
C ALA A 9 6.59 -36.96 12.79
N MET A 10 7.41 -35.87 12.64
CA MET A 10 8.23 -35.67 11.43
C MET A 10 9.36 -34.68 11.67
N LEU A 11 10.07 -34.84 12.73
CA LEU A 11 11.38 -34.22 12.95
C LEU A 11 12.31 -35.32 13.47
N LEU A 12 13.10 -35.91 12.57
CA LEU A 12 14.39 -36.51 12.78
C LEU A 12 14.70 -37.53 11.65
N GLN A 13 15.28 -37.06 10.58
CA GLN A 13 16.27 -37.82 9.83
C GLN A 13 17.27 -36.82 9.24
N SER A 14 18.39 -36.73 9.91
CA SER A 14 19.60 -36.06 9.50
C SER A 14 20.47 -36.98 8.64
N ALA A 15 21.23 -36.36 7.75
CA ALA A 15 22.49 -36.76 7.17
C ALA A 15 22.43 -37.49 5.80
N GLY A 16 23.04 -36.83 4.88
CA GLY A 16 23.44 -37.32 3.56
C GLY A 16 23.71 -36.12 2.66
N VAL A 17 24.88 -35.46 2.81
CA VAL A 17 25.37 -34.51 1.81
C VAL A 17 25.79 -35.34 0.59
N GLU A 18 24.85 -35.60 -0.31
CA GLU A 18 25.15 -35.94 -1.69
C GLU A 18 24.90 -34.65 -2.51
N ALA A 19 25.88 -34.27 -3.33
CA ALA A 19 25.76 -33.27 -4.34
C ALA A 19 24.55 -33.63 -5.24
N SER A 20 23.35 -33.09 -4.89
CA SER A 20 22.16 -33.28 -5.71
C SER A 20 22.31 -32.41 -6.94
N THR A 21 22.60 -33.04 -8.07
CA THR A 21 22.41 -32.44 -9.40
C THR A 21 21.01 -31.86 -9.47
N LEU A 22 20.88 -30.55 -9.44
CA LEU A 22 19.64 -29.79 -9.57
C LEU A 22 18.97 -30.16 -10.90
N ARG A 23 17.93 -30.97 -10.85
CA ARG A 23 17.10 -31.25 -12.01
C ARG A 23 16.02 -30.17 -12.12
N HIS A 24 16.02 -29.45 -13.23
CA HIS A 24 14.92 -28.57 -13.58
C HIS A 24 13.64 -29.36 -13.86
N ASP A 25 12.51 -28.72 -13.71
CA ASP A 25 11.16 -29.26 -13.67
C ASP A 25 10.72 -30.17 -14.87
N ASN A 26 11.38 -30.07 -16.02
CA ASN A 26 11.10 -30.91 -17.20
C ASN A 26 12.09 -32.09 -17.35
N GLY A 27 12.94 -32.31 -16.37
CA GLY A 27 14.01 -33.31 -16.46
C GLY A 27 15.19 -32.83 -17.29
N LEU A 28 15.13 -31.61 -17.82
CA LEU A 28 16.23 -30.89 -18.43
C LEU A 28 16.88 -29.97 -17.38
N LEU A 29 18.19 -29.89 -17.40
CA LEU A 29 18.94 -28.92 -16.60
C LEU A 29 18.58 -27.49 -17.07
N PRO A 30 18.59 -26.47 -16.17
CA PRO A 30 18.45 -25.10 -16.57
C PRO A 30 19.49 -24.75 -17.65
N PRO A 31 19.15 -23.87 -18.62
CA PRO A 31 20.16 -23.34 -19.52
C PRO A 31 21.29 -22.70 -18.75
N THR A 32 22.51 -22.81 -19.26
CA THR A 32 23.70 -22.23 -18.62
C THR A 32 24.22 -21.08 -19.47
N VAL A 33 24.49 -19.95 -18.80
CA VAL A 33 25.12 -18.75 -19.34
C VAL A 33 26.48 -18.59 -18.68
N THR A 34 27.53 -18.32 -19.44
CA THR A 34 28.88 -18.13 -18.92
C THR A 34 29.27 -16.66 -18.92
N ALA A 35 29.60 -16.11 -17.76
CA ALA A 35 30.23 -14.80 -17.66
C ALA A 35 31.74 -14.93 -17.90
N LEU A 36 32.29 -14.05 -18.72
CA LEU A 36 33.74 -14.02 -19.04
C LEU A 36 34.43 -12.98 -18.14
N GLY A 37 35.46 -13.43 -17.41
CA GLY A 37 36.31 -12.53 -16.61
C GLY A 37 37.23 -11.71 -17.48
N VAL A 38 37.32 -10.40 -17.22
CA VAL A 38 38.17 -9.47 -17.95
C VAL A 38 39.07 -8.69 -17.00
N ASN A 39 40.30 -8.42 -17.42
CA ASN A 39 41.26 -7.65 -16.61
C ASN A 39 41.07 -6.13 -16.72
N ARG A 40 40.42 -5.69 -17.79
CA ARG A 40 40.10 -4.28 -18.04
C ARG A 40 38.63 -4.15 -18.30
N SER A 41 37.97 -3.27 -17.53
CA SER A 41 36.54 -2.96 -17.70
C SER A 41 36.29 -2.36 -19.08
N PRO A 42 35.20 -2.74 -19.77
CA PRO A 42 34.78 -2.09 -21.00
C PRO A 42 34.41 -0.62 -20.74
N SER A 43 34.54 0.22 -21.75
CA SER A 43 34.05 1.59 -21.75
C SER A 43 32.52 1.58 -21.77
N LEU A 44 31.91 2.44 -20.97
CA LEU A 44 30.45 2.53 -20.92
C LEU A 44 29.99 3.71 -21.77
N ASP A 45 29.92 3.54 -23.06
CA ASP A 45 29.56 4.59 -24.04
C ASP A 45 28.33 4.24 -24.90
N GLY A 46 27.78 3.05 -24.70
CA GLY A 46 26.64 2.53 -25.44
C GLY A 46 27.02 1.84 -26.75
N GLN A 47 28.30 1.59 -26.99
CA GLN A 47 28.79 0.90 -28.17
C GLN A 47 29.48 -0.41 -27.74
N LEU A 48 29.17 -1.51 -28.40
CA LEU A 48 29.75 -2.82 -28.10
C LEU A 48 31.03 -3.05 -28.94
N ASP A 49 31.89 -2.04 -29.07
CA ASP A 49 33.09 -2.07 -29.89
C ASP A 49 34.36 -2.41 -29.11
N ASP A 50 34.33 -2.41 -27.80
CA ASP A 50 35.42 -2.90 -26.96
C ASP A 50 35.74 -4.36 -27.29
N PRO A 51 37.04 -4.70 -27.50
CA PRO A 51 37.46 -6.07 -27.87
C PRO A 51 37.01 -7.14 -26.88
N ALA A 52 36.78 -6.77 -25.62
CA ALA A 52 36.30 -7.67 -24.57
C ALA A 52 34.91 -8.28 -24.90
N TRP A 53 34.02 -7.49 -25.53
CA TRP A 53 32.70 -7.98 -25.91
C TRP A 53 32.77 -9.10 -26.98
N ALA A 54 33.70 -9.03 -27.90
CA ALA A 54 33.88 -10.04 -28.93
C ALA A 54 34.32 -11.41 -28.40
N LEU A 55 34.96 -11.43 -27.20
CA LEU A 55 35.40 -12.67 -26.56
C LEU A 55 34.30 -13.42 -25.83
N ALA A 56 33.24 -12.75 -25.44
CA ALA A 56 32.12 -13.37 -24.72
C ALA A 56 31.16 -14.05 -25.70
N ALA A 57 30.74 -15.27 -25.37
CA ALA A 57 29.75 -16.00 -26.15
C ALA A 57 28.39 -15.27 -26.17
N PRO A 58 27.77 -15.03 -27.33
CA PRO A 58 26.47 -14.39 -27.40
C PRO A 58 25.34 -15.34 -26.96
N ILE A 59 24.36 -14.83 -26.24
CA ILE A 59 23.11 -15.47 -25.90
C ILE A 59 22.06 -14.94 -26.86
N THR A 60 21.42 -15.81 -27.62
CA THR A 60 20.54 -15.44 -28.76
C THR A 60 19.19 -16.15 -28.73
N GLU A 61 19.00 -17.10 -27.83
CA GLU A 61 17.86 -18.02 -27.78
C GLU A 61 16.63 -17.45 -27.07
N LEU A 62 16.27 -16.19 -27.36
CA LEU A 62 15.06 -15.60 -26.83
C LEU A 62 13.84 -16.12 -27.59
N LEU A 63 12.73 -16.36 -26.86
CA LEU A 63 11.43 -16.70 -27.43
C LEU A 63 10.36 -15.71 -26.95
N GLN A 64 9.34 -15.53 -27.78
CA GLN A 64 8.22 -14.67 -27.44
C GLN A 64 7.41 -15.25 -26.26
N SER A 65 7.19 -14.43 -25.24
CA SER A 65 6.14 -14.62 -24.25
C SER A 65 4.83 -13.95 -24.72
N ASP A 66 4.94 -12.79 -25.31
CA ASP A 66 3.88 -12.02 -25.96
C ASP A 66 4.36 -11.52 -27.32
N PRO A 67 3.50 -11.41 -28.33
CA PRO A 67 2.09 -11.80 -28.38
C PRO A 67 1.86 -13.30 -28.61
N ASP A 68 2.80 -13.97 -29.25
CA ASP A 68 2.65 -15.36 -29.71
C ASP A 68 3.56 -16.28 -28.88
N GLU A 69 3.00 -16.83 -27.82
CA GLU A 69 3.70 -17.62 -26.80
C GLU A 69 4.51 -18.77 -27.40
N GLY A 70 5.83 -18.76 -27.16
CA GLY A 70 6.78 -19.77 -27.62
C GLY A 70 7.21 -19.62 -29.09
N ALA A 71 6.76 -18.57 -29.79
CA ALA A 71 7.20 -18.27 -31.16
C ALA A 71 8.64 -17.71 -31.18
N PRO A 72 9.35 -17.82 -32.30
CA PRO A 72 10.60 -17.12 -32.54
C PRO A 72 10.42 -15.61 -32.39
N VAL A 73 11.48 -14.92 -31.95
CA VAL A 73 11.47 -13.43 -31.83
C VAL A 73 11.31 -12.79 -33.22
N SER A 74 10.59 -11.66 -33.29
CA SER A 74 10.43 -10.92 -34.53
C SER A 74 11.65 -10.08 -34.86
N GLU A 75 12.47 -9.76 -33.89
CA GLU A 75 13.71 -8.99 -34.05
C GLU A 75 14.84 -9.65 -33.26
N TYR A 76 15.97 -9.89 -33.93
CA TYR A 76 17.09 -10.61 -33.36
C TYR A 76 17.74 -9.85 -32.17
N THR A 77 18.26 -10.58 -31.22
CA THR A 77 18.90 -10.02 -30.02
C THR A 77 20.10 -10.86 -29.64
N GLU A 78 21.24 -10.20 -29.38
CA GLU A 78 22.44 -10.81 -28.82
C GLU A 78 22.75 -10.20 -27.46
N VAL A 79 22.96 -11.03 -26.44
CA VAL A 79 23.36 -10.59 -25.10
C VAL A 79 24.69 -11.21 -24.74
N ARG A 80 25.60 -10.45 -24.15
CA ARG A 80 26.91 -10.89 -23.66
C ARG A 80 27.13 -10.48 -22.24
N VAL A 81 27.82 -11.33 -21.46
CA VAL A 81 28.05 -11.11 -20.03
C VAL A 81 29.57 -11.16 -19.75
N LEU A 82 30.08 -10.08 -19.20
CA LEU A 82 31.46 -9.94 -18.71
C LEU A 82 31.44 -9.61 -17.23
N TYR A 83 32.54 -9.83 -16.55
CA TYR A 83 32.78 -9.27 -15.21
C TYR A 83 34.23 -8.83 -15.03
N ALA A 84 34.43 -7.79 -14.25
CA ALA A 84 35.75 -7.34 -13.78
C ALA A 84 35.81 -7.48 -12.25
N ALA A 85 36.82 -6.94 -11.62
CA ALA A 85 37.00 -7.07 -10.18
C ALA A 85 35.91 -6.39 -9.35
N ASP A 86 35.23 -5.38 -9.89
CA ASP A 86 34.32 -4.48 -9.17
C ASP A 86 32.86 -4.56 -9.60
N ALA A 87 32.60 -5.11 -10.81
CA ALA A 87 31.26 -5.06 -11.38
C ALA A 87 30.98 -6.20 -12.36
N LEU A 88 29.69 -6.51 -12.52
CA LEU A 88 29.14 -7.26 -13.64
C LEU A 88 28.85 -6.29 -14.79
N TYR A 89 29.19 -6.69 -16.01
CA TYR A 89 28.90 -5.96 -17.25
C TYR A 89 28.02 -6.79 -18.15
N VAL A 90 26.95 -6.19 -18.68
CA VAL A 90 26.04 -6.84 -19.63
C VAL A 90 25.88 -5.95 -20.84
N GLY A 91 26.28 -6.45 -21.98
CA GLY A 91 26.11 -5.79 -23.27
C GLY A 91 25.05 -6.49 -24.11
N ALA A 92 24.11 -5.73 -24.68
CA ALA A 92 23.12 -6.31 -25.56
C ALA A 92 23.02 -5.51 -26.88
N ARG A 93 23.02 -6.25 -28.00
CA ARG A 93 22.70 -5.72 -29.32
C ARG A 93 21.28 -6.13 -29.68
N LEU A 94 20.41 -5.16 -29.86
CA LEU A 94 18.98 -5.35 -30.12
C LEU A 94 18.69 -4.88 -31.54
N PHE A 95 18.76 -5.83 -32.49
CA PHE A 95 18.51 -5.54 -33.90
C PHE A 95 17.07 -5.16 -34.14
N ASP A 96 16.82 -4.34 -35.13
CA ASP A 96 15.50 -3.91 -35.51
C ASP A 96 15.46 -3.63 -37.02
N ALA A 97 14.55 -4.29 -37.72
CA ALA A 97 14.39 -4.14 -39.16
C ALA A 97 13.85 -2.73 -39.53
N GLU A 98 13.22 -2.05 -38.56
CA GLU A 98 12.68 -0.70 -38.73
C GLU A 98 13.19 0.24 -37.59
N PRO A 99 14.47 0.65 -37.58
CA PRO A 99 15.08 1.40 -36.49
C PRO A 99 14.38 2.72 -36.16
N HIS A 100 13.77 3.39 -37.15
CA HIS A 100 12.98 4.61 -36.88
C HIS A 100 11.64 4.32 -36.15
N GLY A 101 11.25 3.06 -36.06
CA GLY A 101 10.08 2.60 -35.27
C GLY A 101 10.40 2.31 -33.82
N ILE A 102 11.68 2.36 -33.42
CA ILE A 102 12.10 2.18 -32.03
C ILE A 102 11.45 3.28 -31.16
N VAL A 103 10.71 2.84 -30.15
CA VAL A 103 10.05 3.77 -29.23
C VAL A 103 11.02 4.14 -28.10
N SER A 104 11.59 5.34 -28.21
CA SER A 104 12.56 5.90 -27.26
C SER A 104 11.95 7.11 -26.55
N ARG A 105 11.48 6.93 -25.31
CA ARG A 105 10.88 8.00 -24.52
C ARG A 105 11.73 8.33 -23.31
N LEU A 106 11.94 9.61 -23.07
CA LEU A 106 12.57 10.08 -21.86
C LEU A 106 11.66 9.85 -20.65
N GLY A 107 12.26 9.51 -19.55
CA GLY A 107 11.58 9.33 -18.28
C GLY A 107 12.56 9.50 -17.13
N ARG A 108 12.04 9.93 -15.98
CA ARG A 108 12.84 9.84 -14.76
C ARG A 108 13.09 8.36 -14.43
N ARG A 109 14.08 8.10 -13.61
CA ARG A 109 14.29 6.79 -12.98
C ARG A 109 12.98 6.26 -12.39
N ASP A 110 12.70 4.98 -12.56
CA ASP A 110 11.54 4.20 -12.11
C ASP A 110 10.19 4.58 -12.71
N ALA A 111 10.16 5.55 -13.62
CA ALA A 111 8.94 5.87 -14.35
C ALA A 111 8.60 4.83 -15.42
N SER A 112 7.32 4.57 -15.62
CA SER A 112 6.83 3.75 -16.74
C SER A 112 6.79 4.61 -18.01
N THR A 113 7.73 4.39 -18.91
CA THR A 113 7.90 5.23 -20.11
C THR A 113 7.11 4.76 -21.33
N HIS A 114 6.57 3.53 -21.34
CA HIS A 114 5.98 2.90 -22.53
C HIS A 114 6.92 2.98 -23.74
N SER A 115 8.13 2.50 -23.57
CA SER A 115 9.23 2.46 -24.55
C SER A 115 9.63 1.04 -24.81
N ASP A 116 10.48 0.85 -25.85
CA ASP A 116 11.28 -0.36 -25.95
C ASP A 116 12.16 -0.51 -24.71
N GLU A 117 12.38 -1.72 -24.21
CA GLU A 117 13.15 -1.98 -23.01
C GLU A 117 14.04 -3.22 -23.18
N PHE A 118 15.23 -3.15 -22.61
CA PHE A 118 16.05 -4.32 -22.27
C PHE A 118 15.96 -4.57 -20.78
N ARG A 119 15.82 -5.84 -20.38
CA ARG A 119 15.65 -6.27 -19.00
C ARG A 119 16.65 -7.33 -18.63
N LEU A 120 17.29 -7.15 -17.50
CA LEU A 120 18.17 -8.10 -16.85
C LEU A 120 17.60 -8.43 -15.48
N LEU A 121 17.42 -9.70 -15.18
CA LEU A 121 17.07 -10.17 -13.84
C LEU A 121 18.17 -11.10 -13.33
N LEU A 122 18.60 -10.88 -12.09
CA LEU A 122 19.64 -11.63 -11.42
C LEU A 122 19.14 -12.17 -10.08
N ASP A 123 19.24 -13.48 -9.87
CA ASP A 123 19.14 -14.11 -8.55
C ASP A 123 20.57 -14.38 -8.06
N SER A 124 21.20 -13.37 -7.48
CA SER A 124 22.58 -13.47 -6.99
C SER A 124 22.69 -14.19 -5.65
N TYR A 125 21.60 -14.35 -4.92
CA TYR A 125 21.55 -15.26 -3.77
C TYR A 125 21.49 -16.73 -4.19
N HIS A 126 21.00 -17.02 -5.39
CA HIS A 126 20.65 -18.34 -5.88
C HIS A 126 19.67 -19.06 -4.94
N ASP A 127 18.70 -18.28 -4.43
CA ASP A 127 17.66 -18.77 -3.51
C ASP A 127 16.37 -19.20 -4.23
N HIS A 128 16.29 -18.98 -5.54
CA HIS A 128 15.14 -19.25 -6.39
C HIS A 128 13.84 -18.54 -5.97
N ARG A 129 13.98 -17.43 -5.22
CA ARG A 129 12.88 -16.63 -4.68
C ARG A 129 13.06 -15.14 -4.88
N THR A 130 14.30 -14.68 -4.88
CA THR A 130 14.64 -13.27 -4.96
C THR A 130 15.32 -12.96 -6.30
N ALA A 131 14.95 -11.86 -6.95
CA ALA A 131 15.64 -11.38 -8.14
C ALA A 131 15.77 -9.87 -8.16
N PHE A 132 16.93 -9.38 -8.56
CA PHE A 132 17.23 -7.99 -8.83
C PHE A 132 16.98 -7.73 -10.32
N GLU A 133 16.01 -6.87 -10.65
CA GLU A 133 15.63 -6.53 -12.03
C GLU A 133 16.16 -5.16 -12.40
N PHE A 134 16.89 -5.06 -13.48
CA PHE A 134 17.44 -3.85 -14.09
C PHE A 134 16.83 -3.68 -15.47
N ILE A 135 16.24 -2.51 -15.73
CA ILE A 135 15.55 -2.20 -16.97
C ILE A 135 16.11 -0.91 -17.54
N VAL A 136 16.39 -0.89 -18.83
CA VAL A 136 16.84 0.30 -19.57
C VAL A 136 16.07 0.41 -20.87
N ASN A 137 15.73 1.63 -21.25
CA ASN A 137 15.14 1.94 -22.54
C ASN A 137 16.16 2.63 -23.48
N PRO A 138 15.88 2.77 -24.79
CA PRO A 138 16.83 3.37 -25.75
C PRO A 138 17.18 4.83 -25.46
N ALA A 139 16.39 5.55 -24.64
CA ALA A 139 16.69 6.92 -24.20
C ALA A 139 17.57 6.98 -22.94
N GLY A 140 18.03 5.82 -22.41
CA GLY A 140 18.84 5.71 -21.20
C GLY A 140 18.04 5.87 -19.90
N ALA A 141 16.71 5.88 -19.95
CA ALA A 141 15.91 5.88 -18.72
C ALA A 141 16.00 4.52 -18.03
N LYS A 142 16.39 4.54 -16.75
CA LYS A 142 16.63 3.36 -15.91
C LYS A 142 15.45 3.07 -15.00
N LYS A 143 15.26 1.79 -14.68
CA LYS A 143 14.30 1.32 -13.69
C LYS A 143 14.84 0.08 -13.02
N ASP A 144 14.70 0.01 -11.72
CA ASP A 144 15.12 -1.12 -10.91
C ASP A 144 13.98 -1.62 -10.03
N VAL A 145 13.96 -2.94 -9.82
CA VAL A 145 12.91 -3.58 -9.04
C VAL A 145 13.51 -4.78 -8.29
N LEU A 146 13.27 -4.86 -7.00
CA LEU A 146 13.51 -6.09 -6.26
C LEU A 146 12.27 -7.00 -6.36
N ARG A 147 12.44 -8.20 -6.86
CA ARG A 147 11.41 -9.24 -6.93
C ARG A 147 11.59 -10.20 -5.76
N ALA A 148 10.54 -10.46 -5.01
CA ALA A 148 10.55 -11.40 -3.91
C ALA A 148 9.45 -12.47 -4.05
N GLY A 149 9.52 -13.51 -3.23
CA GLY A 149 8.54 -14.57 -3.22
C GLY A 149 8.37 -15.33 -4.55
N ASP A 150 9.47 -15.46 -5.32
CA ASP A 150 9.47 -16.04 -6.66
C ASP A 150 8.58 -15.26 -7.67
N GLY A 151 8.57 -13.94 -7.51
CA GLY A 151 7.81 -13.01 -8.37
C GLY A 151 6.40 -12.69 -7.89
N SER A 152 5.99 -13.17 -6.71
CA SER A 152 4.69 -12.80 -6.11
C SER A 152 4.66 -11.37 -5.59
N SER A 153 5.82 -10.80 -5.24
CA SER A 153 6.00 -9.45 -4.73
C SER A 153 7.05 -8.67 -5.51
N SER A 154 6.91 -7.35 -5.54
CA SER A 154 7.88 -6.44 -6.18
C SER A 154 8.03 -5.17 -5.37
N ASP A 155 9.28 -4.84 -5.03
CA ASP A 155 9.66 -3.59 -4.38
C ASP A 155 10.34 -2.68 -5.41
N ARG A 156 9.74 -1.52 -5.69
CA ARG A 156 10.26 -0.49 -6.60
C ARG A 156 11.00 0.62 -5.85
N SER A 157 11.08 0.54 -4.55
CA SER A 157 11.81 1.48 -3.72
C SER A 157 13.27 1.10 -3.56
N TRP A 158 13.64 -0.11 -3.96
CA TRP A 158 15.04 -0.53 -4.04
C TRP A 158 15.74 0.29 -5.12
N ASP A 159 16.68 1.14 -4.70
CA ASP A 159 17.33 2.16 -5.54
C ASP A 159 18.86 2.00 -5.52
N PRO A 160 19.42 1.01 -6.26
CA PRO A 160 20.85 0.77 -6.35
C PRO A 160 21.55 1.80 -7.23
N VAL A 161 22.81 2.08 -6.98
CA VAL A 161 23.63 2.93 -7.85
C VAL A 161 24.32 2.09 -8.92
N TRP A 162 23.81 2.13 -10.14
CA TRP A 162 24.31 1.42 -11.30
C TRP A 162 24.32 2.31 -12.54
N GLU A 163 25.03 1.92 -13.57
CA GLU A 163 25.26 2.72 -14.76
C GLU A 163 24.77 1.99 -16.00
N ALA A 164 24.28 2.75 -16.98
CA ALA A 164 23.89 2.25 -18.28
C ALA A 164 24.19 3.29 -19.35
N ALA A 165 24.62 2.82 -20.51
CA ALA A 165 24.75 3.62 -21.71
C ALA A 165 24.00 2.95 -22.87
N THR A 166 23.42 3.75 -23.76
CA THR A 166 22.63 3.26 -24.89
C THR A 166 22.94 4.06 -26.15
N SER A 167 22.91 3.40 -27.30
CA SER A 167 23.06 4.03 -28.62
C SER A 167 22.04 3.46 -29.60
N VAL A 168 21.52 4.29 -30.49
CA VAL A 168 20.60 3.89 -31.56
C VAL A 168 21.28 4.15 -32.90
N ASP A 169 21.26 3.17 -33.79
CA ASP A 169 21.86 3.24 -35.12
C ASP A 169 20.96 2.66 -36.23
N SER A 170 21.48 2.48 -37.43
CA SER A 170 20.74 1.96 -38.58
C SER A 170 20.40 0.47 -38.51
N LEU A 171 20.90 -0.28 -37.52
CA LEU A 171 20.65 -1.71 -37.31
C LEU A 171 19.75 -2.00 -36.12
N GLY A 172 19.47 -0.98 -35.28
CA GLY A 172 18.70 -1.14 -34.07
C GLY A 172 19.24 -0.28 -32.91
N TRP A 173 19.44 -0.87 -31.74
CA TRP A 173 20.03 -0.18 -30.60
C TRP A 173 20.93 -1.10 -29.77
N THR A 174 21.78 -0.50 -28.99
CA THR A 174 22.69 -1.17 -28.08
C THR A 174 22.48 -0.68 -26.66
N VAL A 175 22.84 -1.51 -25.70
CA VAL A 175 22.87 -1.16 -24.28
C VAL A 175 24.08 -1.81 -23.62
N GLU A 176 24.75 -1.04 -22.78
CA GLU A 176 25.77 -1.50 -21.86
C GLU A 176 25.33 -1.19 -20.44
N LEU A 177 25.38 -2.20 -19.57
CA LEU A 177 25.07 -2.09 -18.16
C LEU A 177 26.34 -2.35 -17.35
N ARG A 178 26.63 -1.51 -16.37
CA ARG A 178 27.61 -1.75 -15.31
C ARG A 178 26.89 -1.85 -13.98
N ILE A 179 26.95 -3.01 -13.35
CA ILE A 179 26.31 -3.29 -12.06
C ILE A 179 27.40 -3.59 -11.05
N PRO A 180 27.74 -2.61 -10.17
CA PRO A 180 28.78 -2.81 -9.14
C PRO A 180 28.39 -3.96 -8.20
N PHE A 181 29.34 -4.82 -7.86
CA PHE A 181 29.09 -5.91 -6.90
C PHE A 181 28.70 -5.39 -5.52
N SER A 182 29.06 -4.16 -5.17
CA SER A 182 28.60 -3.49 -3.97
C SER A 182 27.07 -3.27 -3.93
N GLN A 183 26.39 -3.26 -5.07
CA GLN A 183 24.93 -3.08 -5.15
C GLN A 183 24.16 -4.40 -5.15
N LEU A 184 24.86 -5.53 -5.28
CA LEU A 184 24.30 -6.87 -5.25
C LEU A 184 24.59 -7.55 -3.91
N ARG A 185 23.77 -8.50 -3.57
CA ARG A 185 23.96 -9.34 -2.38
C ARG A 185 24.16 -10.78 -2.86
N PHE A 186 25.29 -11.40 -2.49
CA PHE A 186 25.64 -12.74 -2.94
C PHE A 186 26.48 -13.49 -1.90
N SER A 187 26.62 -14.82 -2.07
CA SER A 187 27.39 -15.65 -1.15
C SER A 187 28.88 -15.34 -1.23
N GLN A 188 29.66 -15.76 -0.23
CA GLN A 188 31.13 -15.61 -0.21
C GLN A 188 31.86 -16.80 -0.85
N ALA A 189 31.16 -17.68 -1.58
CA ALA A 189 31.79 -18.82 -2.24
C ALA A 189 32.83 -18.35 -3.28
N PRO A 190 33.95 -19.04 -3.43
CA PRO A 190 35.00 -18.63 -4.39
C PRO A 190 34.55 -18.80 -5.84
N GLU A 191 33.60 -19.65 -6.09
CA GLU A 191 32.91 -19.87 -7.37
C GLU A 191 31.42 -19.62 -7.16
N GLN A 192 30.83 -18.73 -7.96
CA GLN A 192 29.46 -18.31 -7.85
C GLN A 192 28.62 -18.95 -8.95
N VAL A 193 27.42 -19.37 -8.58
CA VAL A 193 26.34 -19.69 -9.51
C VAL A 193 25.17 -18.78 -9.18
N TRP A 194 24.75 -17.96 -10.14
CA TRP A 194 23.58 -17.08 -9.97
C TRP A 194 22.45 -17.50 -10.89
N GLY A 195 21.25 -17.09 -10.60
CA GLY A 195 20.16 -17.15 -11.55
C GLY A 195 20.18 -15.95 -12.48
N VAL A 196 19.92 -16.12 -13.78
CA VAL A 196 19.84 -15.02 -14.75
C VAL A 196 18.68 -15.19 -15.71
N ARG A 197 18.05 -14.05 -16.06
CA ARG A 197 17.03 -13.95 -17.09
C ARG A 197 17.21 -12.67 -17.89
N PHE A 198 17.07 -12.76 -19.21
CA PHE A 198 17.06 -11.61 -20.10
C PHE A 198 15.68 -11.43 -20.72
N GLY A 199 15.31 -10.18 -20.95
CA GLY A 199 14.07 -9.83 -21.61
C GLY A 199 14.25 -8.65 -22.56
N ARG A 200 13.52 -8.67 -23.67
CA ARG A 200 13.36 -7.55 -24.57
C ARG A 200 11.89 -7.23 -24.74
N TRP A 201 11.51 -5.98 -24.52
CA TRP A 201 10.20 -5.45 -24.83
C TRP A 201 10.27 -4.56 -26.06
N ILE A 202 9.45 -4.85 -27.08
CA ILE A 202 9.30 -4.02 -28.28
C ILE A 202 7.92 -3.38 -28.22
N GLU A 203 7.87 -2.11 -27.83
CA GLU A 203 6.62 -1.41 -27.52
C GLU A 203 5.65 -1.37 -28.71
N ARG A 204 6.14 -1.03 -29.93
CA ARG A 204 5.28 -0.93 -31.11
C ARG A 204 4.63 -2.26 -31.50
N LYS A 205 5.30 -3.39 -31.22
CA LYS A 205 4.83 -4.74 -31.52
C LYS A 205 4.06 -5.38 -30.35
N ASN A 206 4.14 -4.80 -29.16
CA ASN A 206 3.69 -5.41 -27.90
C ASN A 206 4.31 -6.80 -27.73
N GLU A 207 5.58 -6.93 -28.07
CA GLU A 207 6.33 -8.17 -28.03
C GLU A 207 7.22 -8.19 -26.80
N LEU A 208 7.08 -9.24 -25.99
CA LEU A 208 7.99 -9.58 -24.91
C LEU A 208 8.72 -10.86 -25.29
N ALA A 209 10.01 -10.75 -25.53
CA ALA A 209 10.91 -11.88 -25.72
C ALA A 209 11.70 -12.17 -24.44
N LEU A 210 11.89 -13.43 -24.09
CA LEU A 210 12.51 -13.85 -22.85
C LEU A 210 13.51 -14.99 -23.08
N PHE A 211 14.60 -14.98 -22.33
CA PHE A 211 15.51 -16.11 -22.13
C PHE A 211 15.85 -16.25 -20.65
N PRO A 212 15.67 -17.42 -20.02
CA PRO A 212 14.96 -18.58 -20.55
C PRO A 212 13.46 -18.29 -20.71
N PHE A 213 12.86 -18.95 -21.69
CA PHE A 213 11.42 -18.87 -21.89
C PHE A 213 10.67 -19.69 -20.83
N VAL A 214 9.55 -19.13 -20.35
CA VAL A 214 8.64 -19.79 -19.41
C VAL A 214 7.22 -19.62 -19.93
N ALA A 215 6.50 -20.73 -20.05
CA ALA A 215 5.13 -20.72 -20.54
C ALA A 215 4.18 -19.99 -19.56
N LYS A 216 3.18 -19.27 -20.08
CA LYS A 216 2.19 -18.55 -19.25
C LYS A 216 1.35 -19.46 -18.37
N THR A 217 1.31 -20.75 -18.67
CA THR A 217 0.64 -21.77 -17.85
C THR A 217 1.49 -22.23 -16.66
N GLU A 218 2.79 -21.96 -16.67
CA GLU A 218 3.69 -22.27 -15.57
C GLU A 218 3.63 -21.18 -14.49
N SER A 219 4.24 -21.44 -13.35
CA SER A 219 4.36 -20.55 -12.21
C SER A 219 5.82 -20.42 -11.81
N GLY A 220 6.17 -19.29 -11.18
CA GLY A 220 7.50 -18.95 -10.72
C GLY A 220 8.21 -17.93 -11.63
N LEU A 221 9.17 -17.22 -11.05
CA LEU A 221 10.03 -16.25 -11.72
C LEU A 221 11.50 -16.61 -11.54
N ALA A 222 12.06 -16.38 -10.33
CA ALA A 222 13.46 -16.67 -10.01
C ALA A 222 13.78 -18.16 -10.09
N SER A 223 12.84 -19.00 -9.69
CA SER A 223 12.95 -20.47 -9.81
C SER A 223 13.00 -21.00 -11.25
N ARG A 224 12.84 -20.15 -12.25
CA ARG A 224 12.86 -20.47 -13.68
C ARG A 224 14.03 -19.85 -14.43
N PHE A 225 15.00 -19.29 -13.73
CA PHE A 225 16.15 -18.64 -14.34
C PHE A 225 17.16 -19.65 -14.88
N ALA A 226 17.94 -19.20 -15.87
CA ALA A 226 19.15 -19.87 -16.33
C ALA A 226 20.24 -19.75 -15.26
N HIS A 227 21.21 -20.65 -15.24
CA HIS A 227 22.38 -20.56 -14.38
C HIS A 227 23.47 -19.69 -15.02
N LEU A 228 23.84 -18.61 -14.35
CA LEU A 228 25.02 -17.81 -14.69
C LEU A 228 26.22 -18.36 -13.92
N VAL A 229 27.17 -18.91 -14.67
CA VAL A 229 28.42 -19.50 -14.15
C VAL A 229 29.65 -18.74 -14.63
N GLY A 230 30.84 -19.12 -14.17
CA GLY A 230 32.09 -18.51 -14.58
C GLY A 230 32.49 -17.30 -13.75
N LEU A 231 31.74 -16.94 -12.72
CA LEU A 231 32.06 -15.87 -11.79
C LEU A 231 33.00 -16.42 -10.71
N HIS A 232 34.31 -16.09 -10.81
CA HIS A 232 35.31 -16.59 -9.90
C HIS A 232 35.90 -15.47 -9.06
N ARG A 233 36.05 -15.70 -7.75
CA ARG A 233 36.75 -14.83 -6.79
C ARG A 233 36.27 -13.37 -6.81
N ILE A 234 34.97 -13.16 -7.06
CA ILE A 234 34.36 -11.84 -6.91
C ILE A 234 34.32 -11.51 -5.41
N ALA A 235 34.81 -10.35 -5.06
CA ALA A 235 34.77 -9.86 -3.69
C ALA A 235 33.66 -8.83 -3.54
N ALA A 236 32.83 -8.97 -2.50
CA ALA A 236 32.00 -7.84 -2.09
C ALA A 236 32.87 -6.82 -1.39
N PRO A 237 33.06 -5.62 -1.94
CA PRO A 237 33.80 -4.58 -1.26
C PRO A 237 33.07 -4.21 0.04
N LYS A 238 33.84 -3.82 1.08
CA LYS A 238 33.23 -3.15 2.23
C LYS A 238 32.55 -1.89 1.72
N ARG A 239 31.25 -1.79 1.98
CA ARG A 239 30.43 -0.70 1.48
C ARG A 239 30.02 0.18 2.66
N LEU A 240 30.47 1.41 2.65
CA LEU A 240 29.94 2.46 3.50
C LEU A 240 29.41 3.57 2.59
N GLU A 241 28.10 3.75 2.63
CA GLU A 241 27.44 4.86 1.93
C GLU A 241 26.90 5.84 2.97
N LEU A 242 27.13 7.10 2.70
CA LEU A 242 26.65 8.21 3.50
C LEU A 242 25.82 9.11 2.61
N LEU A 243 24.64 9.49 3.09
CA LEU A 243 23.72 10.40 2.42
C LEU A 243 23.32 11.52 3.39
N PRO A 244 24.20 12.50 3.66
CA PRO A 244 23.80 13.71 4.35
C PRO A 244 22.79 14.48 3.50
N TYR A 245 21.81 15.11 4.17
CA TYR A 245 20.85 15.96 3.52
C TYR A 245 20.50 17.18 4.38
N GLY A 246 20.08 18.22 3.67
CA GLY A 246 19.53 19.42 4.26
C GLY A 246 18.20 19.76 3.63
N VAL A 247 17.27 20.27 4.45
CA VAL A 247 15.94 20.71 4.03
C VAL A 247 15.71 22.10 4.55
N GLY A 248 15.24 23.00 3.67
CA GLY A 248 14.68 24.28 4.03
C GLY A 248 13.23 24.34 3.58
N ARG A 249 12.33 24.80 4.44
CA ARG A 249 10.90 24.97 4.14
C ARG A 249 10.44 26.33 4.60
N GLY A 250 9.74 27.06 3.73
CA GLY A 250 8.96 28.24 4.07
C GLY A 250 7.50 28.00 3.79
N SER A 251 6.63 28.26 4.76
CA SER A 251 5.17 28.21 4.62
C SER A 251 4.63 29.62 4.71
N TYR A 252 3.69 29.96 3.84
CA TYR A 252 3.07 31.26 3.75
C TYR A 252 1.56 31.09 3.65
N ASP A 253 0.82 31.65 4.60
CA ASP A 253 -0.63 31.64 4.65
C ASP A 253 -1.19 33.00 5.09
N GLN A 254 -2.48 33.06 5.24
CA GLN A 254 -3.15 34.23 5.85
C GLN A 254 -3.68 33.75 7.20
N PRO A 255 -3.22 34.32 8.31
CA PRO A 255 -3.72 33.94 9.63
C PRO A 255 -5.25 33.98 9.68
N GLU A 256 -5.85 32.97 10.28
CA GLU A 256 -7.30 32.95 10.48
C GLU A 256 -7.74 34.00 11.47
N ASP A 257 -6.92 34.20 12.52
CA ASP A 257 -7.11 35.18 13.55
C ASP A 257 -5.81 35.97 13.76
N ALA A 258 -5.89 37.30 13.57
CA ALA A 258 -4.78 38.22 13.81
C ALA A 258 -4.30 38.25 15.27
N GLY A 259 -5.10 37.75 16.21
CA GLY A 259 -4.74 37.63 17.62
C GLY A 259 -3.96 36.35 17.96
N ASN A 260 -3.82 35.41 17.01
CA ASN A 260 -3.11 34.17 17.25
C ASN A 260 -1.58 34.40 17.39
N PRO A 261 -0.99 34.22 18.60
CA PRO A 261 0.43 34.48 18.82
C PRO A 261 1.36 33.42 18.23
N PHE A 262 0.83 32.35 17.64
CA PHE A 262 1.57 31.28 17.00
C PHE A 262 1.54 31.35 15.47
N ASP A 263 0.72 32.22 14.89
CA ASP A 263 0.54 32.35 13.46
C ASP A 263 0.67 33.81 13.01
N ASP A 264 1.81 34.15 12.42
CA ASP A 264 2.07 35.47 11.83
C ASP A 264 1.94 35.48 10.29
N GLY A 265 1.43 34.37 9.72
CA GLY A 265 1.29 34.16 8.28
C GLY A 265 2.56 33.67 7.59
N SER A 266 3.62 33.37 8.36
CA SER A 266 4.84 32.78 7.80
C SER A 266 5.54 31.86 8.80
N THR A 267 5.92 30.66 8.33
CA THR A 267 6.67 29.71 9.13
C THR A 267 7.89 29.23 8.38
N TYR A 268 9.06 29.30 9.01
CA TYR A 268 10.31 28.82 8.44
C TYR A 268 10.85 27.65 9.23
N PHE A 269 11.25 26.61 8.51
CA PHE A 269 11.81 25.40 9.09
C PHE A 269 13.09 25.01 8.36
N GLY A 270 14.12 24.65 9.12
CA GLY A 270 15.36 24.09 8.60
C GLY A 270 15.73 22.82 9.34
N SER A 271 16.08 21.77 8.60
CA SER A 271 16.50 20.49 9.15
C SER A 271 17.69 19.93 8.41
N ALA A 272 18.53 19.20 9.12
CA ALA A 272 19.61 18.40 8.54
C ALA A 272 19.56 16.99 9.13
N GLY A 273 19.85 16.00 8.32
CA GLY A 273 19.86 14.61 8.71
C GLY A 273 20.94 13.84 7.96
N LEU A 274 21.06 12.56 8.33
CA LEU A 274 22.04 11.66 7.76
C LEU A 274 21.45 10.26 7.62
N ASP A 275 21.52 9.73 6.42
CA ASP A 275 21.34 8.29 6.19
C ASP A 275 22.69 7.64 5.98
N LEU A 276 22.88 6.49 6.61
CA LEU A 276 24.08 5.67 6.52
C LEU A 276 23.66 4.27 6.12
N LYS A 277 24.33 3.71 5.11
CA LYS A 277 24.18 2.32 4.69
C LYS A 277 25.54 1.62 4.77
N TYR A 278 25.63 0.59 5.61
CA TYR A 278 26.86 -0.15 5.84
C TYR A 278 26.69 -1.63 5.56
N GLY A 279 27.45 -2.14 4.60
CA GLY A 279 27.56 -3.58 4.34
C GLY A 279 28.42 -4.26 5.43
N LEU A 280 27.76 -4.91 6.38
CA LEU A 280 28.43 -5.72 7.41
C LEU A 280 29.09 -6.95 6.79
N SER A 281 28.46 -7.51 5.75
CA SER A 281 28.98 -8.57 4.90
C SER A 281 28.41 -8.40 3.49
N SER A 282 28.77 -9.28 2.56
CA SER A 282 28.14 -9.29 1.21
C SER A 282 26.63 -9.44 1.24
N ASN A 283 26.06 -9.94 2.34
CA ASN A 283 24.67 -10.36 2.44
C ASN A 283 23.87 -9.59 3.51
N LEU A 284 24.53 -8.88 4.43
CA LEU A 284 23.90 -8.16 5.54
C LEU A 284 24.20 -6.68 5.43
N THR A 285 23.16 -5.86 5.42
CA THR A 285 23.24 -4.39 5.36
C THR A 285 22.61 -3.80 6.61
N LEU A 286 23.33 -2.86 7.22
CA LEU A 286 22.84 -1.99 8.28
C LEU A 286 22.55 -0.63 7.67
N ASP A 287 21.28 -0.23 7.73
CA ASP A 287 20.81 1.11 7.40
C ASP A 287 20.52 1.87 8.69
N VAL A 288 21.01 3.08 8.81
CA VAL A 288 20.76 3.95 9.96
C VAL A 288 20.33 5.32 9.46
N THR A 289 19.30 5.89 10.05
CA THR A 289 18.88 7.25 9.79
C THR A 289 18.83 8.04 11.10
N VAL A 290 19.30 9.27 11.05
CA VAL A 290 19.27 10.22 12.16
C VAL A 290 18.52 11.45 11.70
N ASN A 291 17.50 11.86 12.47
CA ASN A 291 16.63 12.98 12.16
C ASN A 291 16.06 12.90 10.73
N PRO A 292 15.37 11.79 10.36
CA PRO A 292 14.86 11.61 9.01
C PRO A 292 13.89 12.72 8.66
N ASP A 293 14.05 13.25 7.43
CA ASP A 293 13.14 14.25 6.91
C ASP A 293 11.80 13.63 6.49
N PHE A 294 10.72 14.15 7.04
CA PHE A 294 9.35 13.85 6.67
C PHE A 294 8.80 14.71 5.51
N GLY A 295 9.63 15.53 4.88
CA GLY A 295 9.26 16.28 3.69
C GLY A 295 8.77 15.33 2.59
N GLN A 296 7.51 14.93 2.68
CA GLN A 296 6.90 14.02 1.72
C GLN A 296 6.89 14.68 0.35
N VAL A 297 7.64 14.10 -0.56
CA VAL A 297 7.61 14.51 -1.98
C VAL A 297 6.28 14.07 -2.62
N GLU A 298 5.59 13.08 -2.09
CA GLU A 298 4.27 12.63 -2.51
C GLU A 298 3.20 12.99 -1.47
N LEU A 299 2.08 13.52 -1.92
CA LEU A 299 0.93 13.85 -1.08
C LEU A 299 -0.05 12.69 -1.07
N ASP A 300 -0.62 12.40 0.09
CA ASP A 300 -1.77 11.52 0.18
C ASP A 300 -2.97 12.16 -0.54
N PRO A 301 -3.81 11.38 -1.24
CA PRO A 301 -4.98 11.92 -1.92
C PRO A 301 -6.00 12.47 -0.92
N ALA A 302 -6.68 13.56 -1.27
CA ALA A 302 -7.78 14.08 -0.47
C ALA A 302 -8.97 13.12 -0.51
N TYR A 303 -9.51 12.76 0.64
CA TYR A 303 -10.72 11.92 0.78
C TYR A 303 -11.53 12.32 2.01
N VAL A 304 -12.82 11.97 2.01
CA VAL A 304 -13.70 12.10 3.17
C VAL A 304 -14.06 10.70 3.67
N ASN A 305 -13.77 10.43 4.94
CA ASN A 305 -14.10 9.16 5.58
C ASN A 305 -15.35 9.29 6.46
N LEU A 306 -16.47 8.75 6.00
CA LEU A 306 -17.73 8.68 6.75
C LEU A 306 -17.89 7.39 7.57
N THR A 307 -16.89 6.48 7.46
CA THR A 307 -16.89 5.23 8.22
C THR A 307 -16.22 5.40 9.58
N ASP A 308 -16.41 4.43 10.45
CA ASP A 308 -15.78 4.36 11.77
C ASP A 308 -14.38 3.72 11.76
N PHE A 309 -13.86 3.42 10.56
CA PHE A 309 -12.61 2.69 10.39
C PHE A 309 -11.49 3.60 9.87
N GLU A 310 -10.29 3.39 10.40
CA GLU A 310 -9.08 4.03 9.89
C GLU A 310 -8.81 3.63 8.43
N GLN A 311 -8.38 4.59 7.61
CA GLN A 311 -7.93 4.34 6.25
C GLN A 311 -6.46 3.89 6.24
N PHE A 312 -6.17 2.88 5.41
CA PHE A 312 -4.80 2.48 5.13
C PHE A 312 -4.19 3.41 4.09
N LEU A 313 -2.98 3.90 4.37
CA LEU A 313 -2.18 4.71 3.46
C LEU A 313 -0.82 4.05 3.25
N ASP A 314 -0.33 4.07 2.02
CA ASP A 314 0.96 3.49 1.69
C ASP A 314 2.12 4.27 2.33
N GLU A 315 3.22 3.58 2.67
CA GLU A 315 4.45 4.21 3.16
C GLU A 315 5.23 4.79 1.97
N HIS A 316 5.72 6.02 2.10
CA HIS A 316 6.48 6.72 1.05
C HIS A 316 7.90 7.12 1.49
N ARG A 317 8.24 6.96 2.78
CA ARG A 317 9.56 7.33 3.31
C ARG A 317 10.60 6.26 2.94
N PRO A 318 11.66 6.60 2.17
CA PRO A 318 12.60 5.61 1.59
C PRO A 318 13.19 4.65 2.62
N PHE A 319 13.62 5.15 3.79
CA PHE A 319 14.17 4.31 4.85
C PHE A 319 13.21 3.19 5.29
N PHE A 320 11.91 3.48 5.36
CA PHE A 320 10.91 2.51 5.81
C PHE A 320 10.34 1.65 4.69
N VAL A 321 10.47 2.07 3.42
CA VAL A 321 9.98 1.29 2.28
C VAL A 321 11.04 0.26 1.84
N GLU A 322 12.30 0.66 1.71
CA GLU A 322 13.38 -0.22 1.24
C GLU A 322 13.54 -1.45 2.16
N GLY A 323 13.47 -2.65 1.59
CA GLY A 323 13.70 -3.91 2.30
C GLY A 323 12.56 -4.31 3.27
N THR A 324 11.38 -3.70 3.18
CA THR A 324 10.23 -4.07 4.02
C THR A 324 9.66 -5.43 3.70
N GLU A 325 9.90 -5.97 2.50
CA GLU A 325 9.48 -7.32 2.11
C GLU A 325 10.07 -8.40 3.02
N ILE A 326 11.23 -8.14 3.66
CA ILE A 326 11.79 -9.07 4.66
C ILE A 326 10.86 -9.20 5.86
N PHE A 327 10.19 -8.13 6.27
CA PHE A 327 9.25 -8.12 7.40
C PHE A 327 7.85 -8.63 7.05
N ALA A 328 7.60 -8.99 5.80
CA ALA A 328 6.30 -9.56 5.41
C ALA A 328 5.99 -10.82 6.22
N PHE A 329 4.76 -10.91 6.75
CA PHE A 329 4.29 -11.99 7.60
C PHE A 329 2.99 -12.57 7.05
N GLY A 330 2.83 -13.89 7.19
CA GLY A 330 1.58 -14.55 6.82
C GLY A 330 1.50 -15.02 5.38
N GLY A 331 2.58 -14.98 4.62
CA GLY A 331 2.73 -15.61 3.31
C GLY A 331 1.67 -15.23 2.28
N ASP A 332 2.14 -14.60 1.22
CA ASP A 332 1.37 -14.35 0.01
C ASP A 332 1.01 -15.70 -0.62
N GLY A 333 -0.16 -16.21 -0.35
CA GLY A 333 -0.60 -17.51 -0.89
C GLY A 333 -0.61 -17.61 -2.41
N GLY A 334 -0.21 -16.53 -3.13
CA GLY A 334 -0.10 -16.47 -4.60
C GLY A 334 -1.41 -16.81 -5.33
N GLY A 335 -2.52 -16.82 -4.61
CA GLY A 335 -3.83 -17.22 -5.10
C GLY A 335 -4.81 -16.05 -5.28
N VAL A 336 -5.96 -16.36 -5.83
CA VAL A 336 -7.05 -15.42 -6.13
C VAL A 336 -7.85 -15.02 -4.86
N ASN A 337 -7.28 -15.18 -3.69
CA ASN A 337 -7.98 -15.00 -2.42
C ASN A 337 -7.94 -13.53 -1.96
N HIS A 338 -8.75 -12.68 -2.55
CA HIS A 338 -8.92 -11.27 -2.17
C HIS A 338 -9.75 -11.03 -0.90
N PHE A 339 -10.13 -12.08 -0.16
CA PHE A 339 -11.08 -11.98 0.95
C PHE A 339 -10.45 -12.02 2.34
N SER A 340 -9.14 -12.18 2.44
CA SER A 340 -8.45 -12.24 3.72
C SER A 340 -8.12 -10.84 4.22
N ALA A 341 -8.65 -10.49 5.36
CA ALA A 341 -8.27 -9.29 6.10
C ALA A 341 -7.22 -9.66 7.15
N THR A 342 -6.10 -10.23 6.71
CA THR A 342 -4.97 -10.56 7.60
C THR A 342 -4.43 -9.28 8.22
N PRO A 343 -4.32 -9.19 9.55
CA PRO A 343 -3.72 -8.05 10.20
C PRO A 343 -2.26 -7.86 9.78
N LEU A 344 -1.85 -6.62 9.55
CA LEU A 344 -0.45 -6.28 9.36
C LEU A 344 0.21 -6.09 10.72
N PHE A 345 1.28 -6.82 10.99
CA PHE A 345 2.04 -6.71 12.25
C PHE A 345 3.00 -5.54 12.26
N LEU A 346 3.39 -5.05 11.10
CA LEU A 346 4.26 -3.89 10.91
C LEU A 346 3.62 -2.92 9.92
N TYR A 347 3.36 -1.71 10.37
CA TYR A 347 2.90 -0.58 9.57
C TYR A 347 3.73 0.64 9.96
N SER A 348 4.77 0.91 9.19
CA SER A 348 5.82 1.89 9.53
C SER A 348 5.31 3.32 9.69
N ARG A 349 4.15 3.67 9.10
CA ARG A 349 3.51 4.99 9.30
C ARG A 349 3.08 5.25 10.75
N ARG A 350 3.08 4.23 11.62
CA ARG A 350 2.91 4.43 13.07
C ARG A 350 4.09 5.17 13.69
N ILE A 351 5.29 5.02 13.13
CA ILE A 351 6.50 5.71 13.58
C ILE A 351 6.47 7.14 13.05
N GLY A 352 6.44 8.13 13.94
CA GLY A 352 6.40 9.53 13.57
C GLY A 352 5.03 10.06 13.11
N ARG A 353 3.92 9.36 13.43
CA ARG A 353 2.55 9.84 13.22
C ARG A 353 2.28 11.16 13.96
N PRO A 354 1.22 11.90 13.62
CA PRO A 354 0.79 13.04 14.45
C PRO A 354 0.63 12.65 15.93
N PRO A 355 0.89 13.55 16.87
CA PRO A 355 0.62 13.34 18.27
C PRO A 355 -0.80 12.83 18.53
N GLN A 356 -0.94 11.95 19.51
CA GLN A 356 -2.21 11.28 19.81
C GLN A 356 -2.99 11.95 20.95
N GLY A 357 -2.31 12.74 21.79
CA GLY A 357 -2.91 13.52 22.85
C GLY A 357 -3.30 14.91 22.38
N GLU A 358 -4.21 15.52 23.14
CA GLU A 358 -4.63 16.90 22.98
C GLU A 358 -4.09 17.74 24.15
N PRO A 359 -3.90 19.07 23.98
CA PRO A 359 -3.55 19.96 25.07
C PRO A 359 -4.60 19.92 26.19
N THR A 360 -4.15 20.03 27.44
CA THR A 360 -5.02 20.04 28.61
C THR A 360 -5.17 21.42 29.24
N SER A 361 -4.25 22.33 28.97
CA SER A 361 -4.31 23.71 29.43
C SER A 361 -5.37 24.48 28.66
N SER A 362 -6.09 25.35 29.36
CA SER A 362 -7.08 26.22 28.72
C SER A 362 -6.39 27.44 28.11
N GLY A 363 -6.63 27.69 26.83
CA GLY A 363 -6.14 28.87 26.10
C GLY A 363 -7.07 29.22 24.95
N ASP A 364 -6.82 30.38 24.35
CA ASP A 364 -7.57 30.88 23.20
C ASP A 364 -6.99 30.33 21.88
N PHE A 365 -5.68 30.00 21.92
CA PHE A 365 -4.94 29.48 20.76
C PHE A 365 -4.03 28.30 21.14
N GLU A 366 -3.89 27.37 20.23
CA GLU A 366 -3.08 26.17 20.37
C GLU A 366 -2.19 25.96 19.12
N ASP A 367 -0.94 25.57 19.34
CA ASP A 367 0.00 25.13 18.31
C ASP A 367 0.41 23.70 18.63
N VAL A 368 -0.16 22.74 17.88
CA VAL A 368 0.07 21.30 18.06
C VAL A 368 0.95 20.79 16.92
N PRO A 369 2.05 20.07 17.20
CA PRO A 369 2.90 19.48 16.18
C PRO A 369 2.11 18.55 15.25
N THR A 370 2.34 18.66 13.95
CA THR A 370 1.66 17.83 12.93
C THR A 370 2.28 16.44 12.74
N SER A 371 3.43 16.19 13.36
CA SER A 371 4.14 14.90 13.33
C SER A 371 5.03 14.75 14.56
N THR A 372 5.31 13.50 14.92
CA THR A 372 6.26 13.19 15.99
C THR A 372 7.66 13.04 15.45
N THR A 373 8.64 13.69 16.06
CA THR A 373 10.05 13.66 15.65
C THR A 373 10.64 12.26 15.82
N ILE A 374 11.17 11.67 14.75
CA ILE A 374 11.99 10.47 14.83
C ILE A 374 13.43 10.89 15.15
N VAL A 375 13.91 10.54 16.32
CA VAL A 375 15.29 10.83 16.74
C VAL A 375 16.28 10.03 15.90
N SER A 376 16.01 8.73 15.78
CA SER A 376 16.83 7.81 14.98
C SER A 376 16.05 6.54 14.66
N ALA A 377 16.44 5.91 13.55
CA ALA A 377 16.02 4.56 13.25
C ALA A 377 17.19 3.76 12.67
N ALA A 378 17.24 2.47 13.00
CA ALA A 378 18.24 1.53 12.49
C ALA A 378 17.56 0.28 11.97
N LYS A 379 18.00 -0.22 10.81
CA LYS A 379 17.46 -1.39 10.17
C LYS A 379 18.60 -2.30 9.69
N LEU A 380 18.62 -3.54 10.17
CA LEU A 380 19.52 -4.60 9.71
C LEU A 380 18.73 -5.55 8.84
N THR A 381 19.13 -5.74 7.59
CA THR A 381 18.46 -6.63 6.65
C THR A 381 19.48 -7.47 5.88
N GLY A 382 19.07 -8.68 5.52
CA GLY A 382 19.86 -9.53 4.62
C GLY A 382 19.56 -11.01 4.75
N GLN A 383 20.35 -11.80 4.04
CA GLN A 383 20.22 -13.25 4.03
C GLN A 383 21.59 -13.89 4.24
N THR A 384 21.66 -14.91 5.09
CA THR A 384 22.91 -15.68 5.30
C THR A 384 23.08 -16.74 4.19
N ALA A 385 24.29 -17.25 4.03
CA ALA A 385 24.60 -18.31 3.07
C ALA A 385 23.80 -19.61 3.34
N ASP A 386 23.35 -19.82 4.58
CA ASP A 386 22.57 -21.00 4.98
C ASP A 386 21.06 -20.81 4.77
N GLY A 387 20.64 -19.78 4.03
CA GLY A 387 19.23 -19.51 3.71
C GLY A 387 18.41 -18.87 4.84
N TRP A 388 19.07 -18.24 5.84
CA TRP A 388 18.38 -17.43 6.83
C TRP A 388 18.24 -15.99 6.36
N SER A 389 17.01 -15.51 6.26
CA SER A 389 16.72 -14.07 6.10
C SER A 389 16.52 -13.43 7.47
N VAL A 390 17.20 -12.33 7.72
CA VAL A 390 17.19 -11.60 8.99
C VAL A 390 16.75 -10.16 8.73
N GLY A 391 15.75 -9.70 9.47
CA GLY A 391 15.31 -8.32 9.53
C GLY A 391 15.22 -7.86 10.98
N ILE A 392 15.84 -6.74 11.32
CA ILE A 392 15.72 -6.09 12.63
C ILE A 392 15.52 -4.60 12.36
N LEU A 393 14.48 -4.03 12.92
CA LEU A 393 14.17 -2.59 12.86
C LEU A 393 14.03 -2.08 14.29
N ASN A 394 14.68 -0.98 14.59
CA ASN A 394 14.46 -0.22 15.82
C ASN A 394 14.35 1.26 15.49
N ALA A 395 13.33 1.94 16.03
CA ALA A 395 13.15 3.37 15.87
C ALA A 395 12.75 4.00 17.22
N VAL A 396 13.23 5.21 17.45
CA VAL A 396 12.95 5.99 18.65
C VAL A 396 12.37 7.33 18.26
N THR A 397 11.21 7.67 18.81
CA THR A 397 10.57 8.98 18.65
C THR A 397 10.74 9.84 19.89
N ALA A 398 10.75 11.15 19.69
CA ALA A 398 10.84 12.13 20.76
C ALA A 398 9.50 12.31 21.48
N ARG A 399 9.56 13.02 22.59
CA ARG A 399 8.40 13.61 23.26
C ARG A 399 7.97 14.86 22.51
N GLU A 400 6.69 14.99 22.23
CA GLU A 400 6.14 16.21 21.63
C GLU A 400 5.29 17.00 22.62
N GLN A 401 5.34 18.32 22.48
CA GLN A 401 4.61 19.25 23.30
C GLN A 401 3.83 20.22 22.41
N ALA A 402 2.57 20.42 22.74
CA ALA A 402 1.77 21.52 22.19
C ALA A 402 2.04 22.81 22.97
N SER A 403 1.97 23.95 22.31
CA SER A 403 2.00 25.27 22.94
C SER A 403 0.58 25.82 23.03
N VAL A 404 0.17 26.30 24.19
CA VAL A 404 -1.14 26.89 24.45
C VAL A 404 -0.97 28.32 24.93
N ALA A 405 -1.71 29.27 24.36
CA ALA A 405 -1.68 30.67 24.75
C ALA A 405 -3.06 31.15 25.18
N ASN A 406 -3.10 31.85 26.33
CA ASN A 406 -4.26 32.62 26.74
C ASN A 406 -3.97 34.10 26.56
N VAL A 407 -4.68 34.74 25.65
CA VAL A 407 -4.41 36.12 25.22
C VAL A 407 -4.81 37.12 26.30
N GLU A 408 -5.89 36.87 27.04
CA GLU A 408 -6.37 37.76 28.12
C GLU A 408 -5.39 37.86 29.29
N THR A 409 -4.85 36.72 29.71
CA THR A 409 -3.92 36.63 30.84
C THR A 409 -2.45 36.74 30.43
N GLY A 410 -2.12 36.61 29.11
CA GLY A 410 -0.78 36.51 28.61
C GLY A 410 -0.05 35.21 29.00
N ALA A 411 -0.77 34.24 29.57
CA ALA A 411 -0.19 32.98 30.01
C ALA A 411 0.13 32.08 28.80
N ARG A 412 1.25 31.37 28.90
CA ARG A 412 1.67 30.36 27.92
C ARG A 412 1.96 29.03 28.61
N TYR A 413 1.46 27.96 28.08
CA TYR A 413 1.61 26.59 28.60
C TYR A 413 2.26 25.69 27.55
N ARG A 414 2.87 24.61 28.02
CA ARG A 414 3.37 23.53 27.17
C ARG A 414 2.85 22.21 27.72
N ASP A 415 2.02 21.55 26.94
CA ASP A 415 1.40 20.29 27.28
C ASP A 415 2.01 19.16 26.49
N GLU A 416 2.35 18.05 27.18
CA GLU A 416 2.83 16.85 26.49
C GLU A 416 1.67 16.20 25.74
N VAL A 417 1.83 16.06 24.42
CA VAL A 417 0.81 15.48 23.51
C VAL A 417 1.25 14.16 22.88
N GLU A 418 2.54 13.81 22.96
CA GLU A 418 3.05 12.50 22.55
C GLU A 418 4.22 12.08 23.45
N PRO A 419 4.23 10.84 23.95
CA PRO A 419 5.32 10.35 24.80
C PRO A 419 6.51 9.87 23.96
N PRO A 420 7.73 9.89 24.50
CA PRO A 420 8.87 9.23 23.86
C PRO A 420 8.60 7.72 23.74
N THR A 421 8.76 7.21 22.54
CA THR A 421 8.36 5.85 22.20
C THR A 421 9.48 5.10 21.49
N ASN A 422 9.69 3.84 21.88
CA ASN A 422 10.57 2.90 21.17
C ASN A 422 9.75 1.88 20.39
N TYR A 423 10.04 1.73 19.12
CA TYR A 423 9.47 0.76 18.20
C TYR A 423 10.53 -0.26 17.81
N PHE A 424 10.21 -1.54 17.95
CA PHE A 424 11.10 -2.63 17.60
C PHE A 424 10.36 -3.69 16.78
N ALA A 425 10.98 -4.14 15.69
CA ALA A 425 10.51 -5.30 14.92
C ALA A 425 11.69 -6.22 14.61
N SER A 426 11.46 -7.52 14.67
CA SER A 426 12.41 -8.54 14.26
C SER A 426 11.76 -9.61 13.41
N ARG A 427 12.44 -10.02 12.37
CA ARG A 427 12.03 -11.07 11.44
C ARG A 427 13.17 -12.06 11.27
N LEU A 428 12.88 -13.32 11.47
CA LEU A 428 13.78 -14.43 11.17
C LEU A 428 13.04 -15.41 10.27
N LYS A 429 13.59 -15.71 9.11
CA LYS A 429 12.96 -16.59 8.14
C LYS A 429 14.02 -17.54 7.58
N ARG A 430 13.67 -18.79 7.37
CA ARG A 430 14.53 -19.78 6.73
C ARG A 430 13.85 -20.31 5.48
N ASP A 431 14.53 -20.19 4.36
CA ASP A 431 14.14 -20.82 3.11
C ASP A 431 14.96 -22.10 2.89
N SER A 432 14.33 -23.15 2.34
CA SER A 432 15.03 -24.34 1.89
C SER A 432 15.93 -24.00 0.69
N HIS A 433 16.98 -24.79 0.44
CA HIS A 433 17.95 -24.54 -0.63
C HIS A 433 17.33 -24.46 -2.03
N ASP A 434 16.20 -25.14 -2.25
CA ASP A 434 15.44 -25.10 -3.50
C ASP A 434 14.34 -24.02 -3.52
N GLY A 435 14.25 -23.19 -2.45
CA GLY A 435 13.24 -22.14 -2.29
C GLY A 435 11.80 -22.62 -2.21
N ASN A 436 11.55 -23.91 -2.07
CA ASN A 436 10.19 -24.47 -2.06
C ASN A 436 9.50 -24.38 -0.70
N THR A 437 10.27 -24.36 0.39
CA THR A 437 9.73 -24.32 1.75
C THR A 437 10.30 -23.14 2.51
N SER A 438 9.45 -22.44 3.24
CA SER A 438 9.83 -21.31 4.07
C SER A 438 9.15 -21.39 5.43
N VAL A 439 9.91 -21.12 6.49
CA VAL A 439 9.40 -20.99 7.86
C VAL A 439 9.89 -19.67 8.42
N GLY A 440 9.01 -18.90 9.03
CA GLY A 440 9.35 -17.59 9.55
C GLY A 440 8.83 -17.32 10.94
N LEU A 441 9.51 -16.42 11.64
CA LEU A 441 9.16 -15.85 12.94
C LEU A 441 9.20 -14.33 12.84
N LEU A 442 8.14 -13.66 13.28
CA LEU A 442 8.08 -12.20 13.41
C LEU A 442 7.78 -11.85 14.86
N ALA A 443 8.43 -10.80 15.38
CA ALA A 443 8.08 -10.20 16.66
C ALA A 443 8.14 -8.68 16.56
N THR A 444 7.17 -7.99 17.18
CA THR A 444 7.12 -6.53 17.28
C THR A 444 6.89 -6.10 18.72
N ALA A 445 7.44 -4.93 19.07
CA ALA A 445 7.28 -4.33 20.38
C ALA A 445 7.19 -2.81 20.27
N VAL A 446 6.28 -2.22 21.02
CA VAL A 446 6.18 -0.77 21.24
C VAL A 446 6.23 -0.53 22.74
N ASN A 447 7.10 0.38 23.16
CA ASN A 447 7.22 0.75 24.59
C ASN A 447 7.20 2.26 24.70
N ARG A 448 6.28 2.80 25.50
CA ARG A 448 6.08 4.22 25.76
C ARG A 448 6.47 4.57 27.18
N ARG A 449 7.03 5.75 27.35
CA ARG A 449 7.28 6.34 28.67
C ARG A 449 6.27 7.46 28.92
N LEU A 450 5.12 7.12 29.51
CA LEU A 450 4.09 8.08 29.85
C LEU A 450 4.53 8.91 31.06
N HIS A 451 4.48 10.24 30.93
CA HIS A 451 4.82 11.18 32.01
C HIS A 451 3.61 12.04 32.39
N ALA A 452 2.72 12.29 31.44
CA ALA A 452 1.52 13.11 31.65
C ALA A 452 0.29 12.20 31.82
N PRO A 453 -0.51 12.37 32.88
CA PRO A 453 -1.75 11.61 33.07
C PRO A 453 -2.75 11.76 31.91
N ALA A 454 -2.69 12.88 31.18
CA ALA A 454 -3.49 13.08 29.95
C ALA A 454 -3.22 12.05 28.86
N LEU A 455 -2.09 11.33 28.92
CA LEU A 455 -1.71 10.29 27.96
C LEU A 455 -1.96 8.86 28.48
N ASP A 456 -2.57 8.69 29.65
CA ASP A 456 -2.88 7.37 30.23
C ASP A 456 -3.87 6.54 29.38
N PHE A 457 -4.52 7.16 28.39
CA PHE A 457 -5.31 6.46 27.37
C PHE A 457 -4.46 5.69 26.35
N LEU A 458 -3.14 5.87 26.32
CA LEU A 458 -2.22 5.12 25.48
C LEU A 458 -1.69 3.87 26.19
N PRO A 459 -1.57 2.72 25.49
CA PRO A 459 -0.88 1.56 26.06
C PRO A 459 0.59 1.89 26.34
N THR A 460 1.06 1.50 27.54
CA THR A 460 2.49 1.62 27.90
C THR A 460 3.35 0.64 27.12
N ALA A 461 2.79 -0.53 26.80
CA ALA A 461 3.46 -1.56 26.03
C ALA A 461 2.49 -2.30 25.10
N ALA A 462 2.95 -2.58 23.88
CA ALA A 462 2.24 -3.41 22.91
C ALA A 462 3.22 -4.39 22.27
N TYR A 463 2.89 -5.67 22.31
CA TYR A 463 3.71 -6.76 21.78
C TYR A 463 2.89 -7.61 20.82
N ALA A 464 3.51 -8.02 19.73
CA ALA A 464 2.94 -9.04 18.88
C ALA A 464 4.05 -9.97 18.35
N ALA A 465 3.70 -11.26 18.19
CA ALA A 465 4.60 -12.24 17.61
C ALA A 465 3.82 -13.29 16.84
N GLY A 466 4.47 -13.89 15.85
CA GLY A 466 3.84 -14.93 15.05
C GLY A 466 4.83 -15.79 14.29
N VAL A 467 4.34 -16.96 13.88
CA VAL A 467 5.05 -17.90 13.02
C VAL A 467 4.30 -18.05 11.71
N ASP A 468 5.01 -18.17 10.62
CA ASP A 468 4.45 -18.45 9.31
C ASP A 468 5.19 -19.58 8.60
N PHE A 469 4.46 -20.23 7.72
CA PHE A 469 4.90 -21.36 6.93
C PHE A 469 4.44 -21.18 5.49
N PHE A 470 5.33 -21.47 4.54
CA PHE A 470 5.01 -21.53 3.12
C PHE A 470 5.61 -22.79 2.52
N HIS A 471 4.87 -23.46 1.65
CA HIS A 471 5.37 -24.60 0.88
C HIS A 471 4.75 -24.64 -0.52
N ARG A 472 5.58 -24.96 -1.51
CA ARG A 472 5.13 -25.20 -2.89
C ARG A 472 5.60 -26.56 -3.37
N TRP A 473 4.77 -27.22 -4.16
CA TRP A 473 5.06 -28.55 -4.71
C TRP A 473 4.45 -28.75 -6.09
N GLY A 474 4.69 -29.92 -6.68
CA GLY A 474 4.15 -30.30 -7.98
C GLY A 474 4.63 -29.35 -9.10
N ARG A 475 5.94 -29.09 -9.16
CA ARG A 475 6.54 -28.13 -10.09
C ARG A 475 5.97 -26.72 -9.93
N SER A 476 5.92 -26.25 -8.70
CA SER A 476 5.33 -24.94 -8.33
C SER A 476 3.86 -24.78 -8.74
N THR A 477 3.16 -25.90 -8.96
CA THR A 477 1.73 -25.90 -9.34
C THR A 477 0.84 -25.58 -8.16
N TYR A 478 1.21 -26.06 -6.97
CA TYR A 478 0.43 -25.90 -5.75
C TYR A 478 1.23 -25.11 -4.72
N THR A 479 0.53 -24.28 -3.96
CA THR A 479 1.10 -23.55 -2.82
C THR A 479 0.24 -23.73 -1.58
N LEU A 480 0.89 -23.82 -0.42
CA LEU A 480 0.27 -23.78 0.90
C LEU A 480 0.95 -22.68 1.70
N ALA A 481 0.16 -21.83 2.34
CA ALA A 481 0.65 -20.86 3.30
C ALA A 481 -0.19 -20.94 4.57
N ALA A 482 0.44 -20.81 5.72
CA ALA A 482 -0.23 -20.77 7.01
C ALA A 482 0.49 -19.80 7.93
N SER A 483 -0.27 -19.10 8.77
CA SER A 483 0.30 -18.25 9.80
C SER A 483 -0.49 -18.31 11.10
N LEU A 484 0.20 -18.14 12.22
CA LEU A 484 -0.37 -18.03 13.55
C LEU A 484 0.33 -16.88 14.28
N GLY A 485 -0.45 -15.90 14.75
CA GLY A 485 0.08 -14.77 15.48
C GLY A 485 -0.69 -14.48 16.75
N GLY A 486 -0.01 -13.88 17.72
CA GLY A 486 -0.58 -13.41 18.98
C GLY A 486 -0.20 -11.97 19.25
N SER A 487 -1.05 -11.26 19.98
CA SER A 487 -0.79 -9.90 20.44
C SER A 487 -1.15 -9.72 21.90
N SER A 488 -0.50 -8.77 22.55
CA SER A 488 -0.77 -8.36 23.93
C SER A 488 -0.46 -6.88 24.09
N ILE A 489 -1.43 -6.10 24.55
CA ILE A 489 -1.25 -4.70 24.96
C ILE A 489 -1.43 -4.58 26.47
N GLN A 490 -0.69 -3.65 27.07
CA GLN A 490 -0.70 -3.38 28.51
C GLN A 490 -0.70 -1.86 28.75
N GLY A 491 -1.39 -1.42 29.77
CA GLY A 491 -1.48 0.01 30.10
C GLY A 491 -2.40 0.29 31.28
N ASP A 492 -2.64 1.57 31.50
CA ASP A 492 -3.65 2.03 32.45
C ASP A 492 -5.03 1.47 32.08
N PRO A 493 -5.96 1.32 33.04
CA PRO A 493 -7.34 0.94 32.75
C PRO A 493 -7.99 1.80 31.66
N LEU A 494 -7.63 3.08 31.52
CA LEU A 494 -8.15 3.96 30.51
C LEU A 494 -7.68 3.53 29.11
N ALA A 495 -6.40 3.19 28.94
CA ALA A 495 -5.87 2.70 27.67
C ALA A 495 -6.57 1.42 27.21
N ILE A 496 -6.79 0.49 28.14
CA ILE A 496 -7.46 -0.77 27.79
C ILE A 496 -8.97 -0.56 27.59
N GLN A 497 -9.58 0.43 28.27
CA GLN A 497 -10.95 0.84 28.00
C GLN A 497 -11.09 1.36 26.57
N GLU A 498 -10.23 2.29 26.11
CA GLU A 498 -10.23 2.81 24.75
C GLU A 498 -10.07 1.67 23.72
N ALA A 499 -9.13 0.77 23.96
CA ALA A 499 -8.97 -0.41 23.12
C ALA A 499 -10.23 -1.28 23.07
N GLN A 500 -10.90 -1.53 24.20
CA GLN A 500 -12.14 -2.32 24.27
C GLN A 500 -13.33 -1.65 23.53
N LEU A 501 -13.40 -0.31 23.59
CA LEU A 501 -14.51 0.47 23.03
C LEU A 501 -14.30 0.82 21.56
N SER A 502 -13.09 0.61 21.02
CA SER A 502 -12.71 0.98 19.65
C SER A 502 -13.60 0.33 18.57
N SER A 503 -13.68 0.98 17.41
CA SER A 503 -14.45 0.51 16.25
C SER A 503 -14.04 -0.88 15.74
N ASN A 504 -12.81 -1.28 16.03
CA ASN A 504 -12.27 -2.59 15.62
C ASN A 504 -13.01 -3.75 16.30
N ARG A 505 -13.56 -3.58 17.53
CA ARG A 505 -14.13 -4.66 18.36
C ARG A 505 -15.44 -4.38 19.04
N TYR A 506 -15.69 -3.19 19.59
CA TYR A 506 -16.91 -2.81 20.30
C TYR A 506 -17.31 -3.78 21.43
N PHE A 507 -16.46 -3.93 22.45
CA PHE A 507 -16.76 -4.79 23.60
C PHE A 507 -17.98 -4.34 24.42
N GLN A 508 -18.42 -3.09 24.25
CA GLN A 508 -19.64 -2.56 24.83
C GLN A 508 -20.95 -3.07 24.16
N ARG A 509 -20.84 -3.87 23.09
CA ARG A 509 -22.00 -4.44 22.39
C ARG A 509 -22.83 -5.27 23.38
N PRO A 510 -24.11 -4.90 23.63
CA PRO A 510 -24.84 -5.44 24.77
C PRO A 510 -25.36 -6.87 24.53
N ASP A 511 -25.43 -7.32 23.27
CA ASP A 511 -25.91 -8.65 22.90
C ASP A 511 -24.75 -9.62 22.53
N ALA A 512 -23.48 -9.23 22.75
CA ALA A 512 -22.33 -10.10 22.57
C ALA A 512 -22.29 -11.19 23.65
N LYS A 513 -21.93 -12.42 23.25
CA LYS A 513 -21.84 -13.59 24.13
C LYS A 513 -20.37 -13.99 24.38
N SER A 514 -19.51 -13.87 23.34
CA SER A 514 -18.11 -14.32 23.35
C SER A 514 -17.17 -13.38 24.05
N PHE A 515 -17.56 -12.12 24.26
CA PHE A 515 -16.76 -11.11 24.94
C PHE A 515 -17.66 -10.09 25.68
N ARG A 516 -17.07 -9.33 26.60
CA ARG A 516 -17.74 -8.24 27.31
C ARG A 516 -16.74 -7.15 27.66
N TYR A 517 -17.22 -5.93 27.73
CA TYR A 517 -16.47 -4.83 28.33
C TYR A 517 -16.22 -5.11 29.82
N VAL A 518 -14.97 -4.98 30.23
CA VAL A 518 -14.55 -5.14 31.64
C VAL A 518 -13.83 -3.87 32.05
N ALA A 519 -14.46 -3.11 32.94
CA ALA A 519 -13.87 -1.92 33.57
C ALA A 519 -12.64 -2.30 34.42
N GLY A 520 -11.64 -1.44 34.49
CA GLY A 520 -10.44 -1.65 35.30
C GLY A 520 -9.45 -2.69 34.72
N ARG A 521 -9.67 -3.20 33.52
CA ARG A 521 -8.74 -4.11 32.87
C ARG A 521 -7.47 -3.37 32.46
N THR A 522 -6.29 -3.96 32.70
CA THR A 522 -4.96 -3.37 32.43
C THR A 522 -4.23 -4.06 31.27
N SER A 523 -4.83 -5.06 30.64
CA SER A 523 -4.24 -5.76 29.49
C SER A 523 -5.31 -6.34 28.59
N LEU A 524 -4.98 -6.49 27.30
CA LEU A 524 -5.81 -7.16 26.30
C LEU A 524 -4.91 -8.04 25.43
N ALA A 525 -5.33 -9.28 25.16
CA ALA A 525 -4.58 -10.22 24.34
C ALA A 525 -5.49 -11.03 23.42
N GLY A 526 -4.94 -11.46 22.28
CA GLY A 526 -5.67 -12.28 21.35
C GLY A 526 -4.75 -12.96 20.33
N ILE A 527 -5.36 -13.75 19.44
CA ILE A 527 -4.68 -14.49 18.39
C ILE A 527 -5.31 -14.24 17.02
N THR A 528 -4.52 -14.39 15.97
CA THR A 528 -4.95 -14.46 14.58
C THR A 528 -4.31 -15.67 13.91
N ALA A 529 -5.01 -16.30 12.98
CA ALA A 529 -4.49 -17.39 12.18
C ALA A 529 -5.06 -17.36 10.77
N ASP A 530 -4.22 -17.71 9.79
CA ASP A 530 -4.57 -17.77 8.38
C ASP A 530 -4.05 -19.06 7.77
N PHE A 531 -4.81 -19.58 6.82
CA PHE A 531 -4.48 -20.78 6.05
C PHE A 531 -4.90 -20.61 4.60
N TYR A 532 -4.03 -20.94 3.66
CA TYR A 532 -4.26 -20.86 2.22
C TYR A 532 -3.74 -22.10 1.53
N ILE A 533 -4.51 -22.64 0.60
CA ILE A 533 -4.06 -23.65 -0.34
C ILE A 533 -4.53 -23.28 -1.74
N ASN A 534 -3.60 -23.29 -2.70
CA ASN A 534 -3.88 -22.82 -4.05
C ASN A 534 -3.27 -23.75 -5.10
N LYS A 535 -3.95 -23.86 -6.23
CA LYS A 535 -3.39 -24.27 -7.52
C LYS A 535 -3.12 -23.03 -8.35
N VAL A 536 -1.83 -22.70 -8.53
CA VAL A 536 -1.39 -21.43 -9.16
C VAL A 536 -0.90 -21.61 -10.60
N ALA A 537 -0.74 -22.84 -11.10
CA ALA A 537 -0.33 -23.12 -12.47
C ALA A 537 -1.44 -23.81 -13.27
N GLY A 538 -1.28 -23.84 -14.60
CA GLY A 538 -2.25 -24.37 -15.55
C GLY A 538 -3.33 -23.36 -15.95
N ASN A 539 -4.20 -23.78 -16.87
CA ASN A 539 -5.32 -22.97 -17.33
C ASN A 539 -6.45 -22.90 -16.30
N TRP A 540 -6.66 -23.97 -15.54
CA TRP A 540 -7.57 -24.01 -14.41
C TRP A 540 -6.82 -23.79 -13.11
N ARG A 541 -7.27 -22.79 -12.35
CA ARG A 541 -6.71 -22.39 -11.06
C ARG A 541 -7.80 -22.42 -10.02
N TRP A 542 -7.44 -22.74 -8.79
CA TRP A 542 -8.37 -22.70 -7.67
C TRP A 542 -7.62 -22.34 -6.38
N GLY A 543 -8.35 -21.84 -5.42
CA GLY A 543 -7.82 -21.51 -4.10
C GLY A 543 -8.87 -21.69 -3.03
N MET A 544 -8.40 -22.02 -1.82
CA MET A 544 -9.19 -22.05 -0.60
C MET A 544 -8.42 -21.32 0.49
N ALA A 545 -9.15 -20.59 1.33
CA ALA A 545 -8.60 -19.88 2.47
C ALA A 545 -9.49 -20.03 3.68
N ALA A 546 -8.88 -20.00 4.86
CA ALA A 546 -9.57 -19.84 6.14
C ALA A 546 -8.78 -18.86 7.00
N SER A 547 -9.45 -17.98 7.69
CA SER A 547 -8.81 -17.02 8.60
C SER A 547 -9.66 -16.80 9.85
N THR A 548 -8.99 -16.46 10.94
CA THR A 548 -9.65 -16.10 12.19
C THR A 548 -8.87 -15.06 12.95
N THR A 549 -9.57 -14.10 13.56
CA THR A 549 -9.00 -13.09 14.45
C THR A 549 -9.90 -12.94 15.67
N THR A 550 -9.39 -13.31 16.83
CA THR A 550 -10.15 -13.29 18.10
C THR A 550 -10.49 -11.86 18.54
N PRO A 551 -11.56 -11.66 19.33
CA PRO A 551 -11.99 -10.33 19.77
C PRO A 551 -10.91 -9.50 20.49
N GLY A 552 -10.03 -10.16 21.25
CA GLY A 552 -8.97 -9.48 22.03
C GLY A 552 -7.68 -9.17 21.27
N PHE A 553 -7.58 -9.53 20.00
CA PHE A 553 -6.36 -9.27 19.20
C PHE A 553 -6.19 -7.78 18.92
N GLU A 554 -4.96 -7.23 19.11
CA GLU A 554 -4.66 -5.81 18.91
C GLU A 554 -3.23 -5.61 18.43
N VAL A 555 -3.06 -4.94 17.29
CA VAL A 555 -1.75 -4.61 16.70
C VAL A 555 -1.61 -3.16 16.24
N ASN A 556 -2.64 -2.30 16.38
CA ASN A 556 -2.65 -0.94 15.82
C ASN A 556 -1.63 0.02 16.44
N ASP A 557 -0.96 -0.36 17.53
CA ASP A 557 0.17 0.42 18.04
C ASP A 557 1.36 0.43 17.07
N PHE A 558 1.61 -0.68 16.38
CA PHE A 558 2.67 -0.80 15.38
C PHE A 558 2.22 -1.43 14.05
N GLY A 559 1.11 -2.08 14.05
CA GLY A 559 0.50 -2.73 12.90
C GLY A 559 -0.72 -1.98 12.36
N PHE A 560 -1.50 -2.71 11.57
CA PHE A 560 -2.75 -2.20 11.03
C PHE A 560 -3.80 -3.30 10.96
N GLN A 561 -4.96 -3.06 11.57
CA GLN A 561 -6.15 -3.90 11.44
C GLN A 561 -7.41 -3.07 11.55
N LYS A 562 -8.41 -3.38 10.72
CA LYS A 562 -9.72 -2.71 10.74
C LYS A 562 -10.74 -3.44 11.61
N ARG A 563 -10.58 -4.75 11.78
CA ARG A 563 -11.60 -5.55 12.41
C ARG A 563 -11.03 -6.79 13.08
N VAL A 564 -11.52 -7.09 14.25
CA VAL A 564 -11.39 -8.37 14.97
C VAL A 564 -12.75 -9.08 15.09
N ASP A 565 -12.86 -10.10 15.90
CA ASP A 565 -14.11 -10.84 16.11
C ASP A 565 -14.62 -11.43 14.79
N ARG A 566 -13.74 -12.16 14.08
CA ARG A 566 -14.06 -12.67 12.74
C ARG A 566 -13.48 -14.06 12.49
N ILE A 567 -14.31 -14.92 11.92
CA ILE A 567 -13.93 -16.20 11.29
C ILE A 567 -14.37 -16.11 9.83
N SER A 568 -13.47 -16.39 8.89
CA SER A 568 -13.76 -16.28 7.46
C SER A 568 -13.29 -17.52 6.73
N ALA A 569 -14.01 -17.87 5.68
CA ALA A 569 -13.58 -18.85 4.70
C ALA A 569 -13.72 -18.25 3.29
N ALA A 570 -12.90 -18.69 2.35
CA ALA A 570 -13.02 -18.29 0.97
C ALA A 570 -12.68 -19.44 0.03
N ALA A 571 -13.31 -19.47 -1.14
CA ALA A 571 -12.99 -20.39 -2.21
C ALA A 571 -13.02 -19.64 -3.55
N SER A 572 -12.14 -20.04 -4.45
CA SER A 572 -12.08 -19.48 -5.80
C SER A 572 -11.84 -20.57 -6.83
N LEU A 573 -12.43 -20.39 -8.03
CA LEU A 573 -12.20 -21.21 -9.19
C LEU A 573 -12.06 -20.32 -10.42
N GLY A 574 -10.96 -20.46 -11.14
CA GLY A 574 -10.66 -19.61 -12.27
C GLY A 574 -10.18 -20.37 -13.50
N ARG A 575 -10.38 -19.75 -14.66
CA ARG A 575 -9.84 -20.20 -15.92
C ARG A 575 -9.10 -19.08 -16.62
N ARG A 576 -7.95 -19.43 -17.22
CA ARG A 576 -7.16 -18.53 -18.06
C ARG A 576 -7.14 -19.03 -19.50
N TRP A 577 -7.21 -18.10 -20.44
CA TRP A 577 -7.02 -18.30 -21.87
C TRP A 577 -5.80 -17.49 -22.26
N THR A 578 -4.70 -18.16 -22.54
CA THR A 578 -3.39 -17.53 -22.81
C THR A 578 -3.06 -17.41 -24.30
N ARG A 579 -3.72 -18.23 -25.14
CA ARG A 579 -3.52 -18.21 -26.59
C ARG A 579 -4.48 -17.23 -27.25
N PRO A 580 -4.00 -16.42 -28.23
CA PRO A 580 -4.84 -15.51 -28.98
C PRO A 580 -5.99 -16.23 -29.70
N GLY A 581 -7.20 -15.74 -29.50
CA GLY A 581 -8.41 -16.19 -30.16
C GLY A 581 -8.91 -15.18 -31.21
N LYS A 582 -10.17 -15.32 -31.66
CA LYS A 582 -10.78 -14.40 -32.63
C LYS A 582 -11.01 -13.00 -32.04
N LEU A 583 -11.41 -12.88 -30.78
CA LEU A 583 -11.74 -11.62 -30.11
C LEU A 583 -10.65 -11.16 -29.16
N PHE A 584 -10.11 -12.07 -28.36
CA PHE A 584 -9.17 -11.77 -27.29
C PHE A 584 -7.77 -12.31 -27.62
N ARG A 585 -6.77 -11.58 -27.18
CA ARG A 585 -5.37 -12.04 -27.14
C ARG A 585 -5.19 -12.96 -25.95
N GLN A 586 -5.68 -12.56 -24.80
CA GLN A 586 -5.74 -13.33 -23.56
C GLN A 586 -6.94 -12.93 -22.72
N ALA A 587 -7.41 -13.82 -21.87
CA ALA A 587 -8.48 -13.56 -20.92
C ALA A 587 -8.35 -14.43 -19.68
N ASN A 588 -8.98 -14.01 -18.61
CA ASN A 588 -9.23 -14.86 -17.44
C ASN A 588 -10.60 -14.55 -16.83
N ALA A 589 -11.14 -15.52 -16.13
CA ALA A 589 -12.35 -15.36 -15.33
C ALA A 589 -12.26 -16.22 -14.08
N TYR A 590 -12.78 -15.69 -12.97
CA TYR A 590 -12.77 -16.33 -11.66
C TYR A 590 -14.13 -16.22 -11.01
N LEU A 591 -14.56 -17.28 -10.36
CA LEU A 591 -15.68 -17.32 -9.43
C LEU A 591 -15.13 -17.36 -8.01
N THR A 592 -15.78 -16.66 -7.09
CA THR A 592 -15.34 -16.58 -5.69
C THR A 592 -16.53 -16.72 -4.74
N LEU A 593 -16.30 -17.35 -3.60
CA LEU A 593 -17.23 -17.45 -2.49
C LEU A 593 -16.49 -17.04 -1.20
N GLY A 594 -17.17 -16.30 -0.30
CA GLY A 594 -16.54 -15.78 0.92
C GLY A 594 -17.55 -15.58 2.07
N PRO A 595 -17.89 -16.63 2.84
CA PRO A 595 -18.64 -16.49 4.07
C PRO A 595 -17.77 -16.01 5.23
N SER A 596 -18.36 -15.27 6.17
CA SER A 596 -17.72 -14.88 7.43
C SER A 596 -18.73 -14.84 8.58
N TRP A 597 -18.24 -15.15 9.76
CA TRP A 597 -18.99 -15.15 11.03
C TRP A 597 -18.23 -14.36 12.09
N ASN A 598 -18.93 -13.86 13.09
CA ASN A 598 -18.33 -13.43 14.34
C ASN A 598 -18.12 -14.62 15.30
N TYR A 599 -17.48 -14.42 16.42
CA TYR A 599 -17.25 -15.47 17.44
C TYR A 599 -18.52 -15.89 18.20
N ASP A 600 -19.60 -15.12 18.10
CA ASP A 600 -20.93 -15.52 18.58
C ASP A 600 -21.64 -16.50 17.64
N GLY A 601 -21.05 -16.76 16.44
CA GLY A 601 -21.60 -17.63 15.42
C GLY A 601 -22.60 -16.94 14.47
N ASP A 602 -22.80 -15.61 14.59
CA ASP A 602 -23.70 -14.89 13.69
C ASP A 602 -23.03 -14.71 12.32
N PRO A 603 -23.72 -14.98 11.19
CA PRO A 603 -23.19 -14.72 9.85
C PRO A 603 -23.16 -13.21 9.58
N ILE A 604 -21.95 -12.65 9.43
CA ILE A 604 -21.74 -11.22 9.22
C ILE A 604 -21.46 -10.84 7.76
N GLN A 605 -21.14 -11.82 6.94
CA GLN A 605 -20.89 -11.64 5.52
C GLN A 605 -21.09 -12.95 4.76
N GLY A 606 -21.71 -12.89 3.59
CA GLY A 606 -21.76 -13.97 2.63
C GLY A 606 -21.62 -13.37 1.23
N THR A 607 -20.52 -13.64 0.53
CA THR A 607 -20.26 -13.08 -0.80
C THR A 607 -20.12 -14.17 -1.84
N ALA A 608 -20.70 -13.93 -3.03
CA ALA A 608 -20.47 -14.70 -4.23
C ALA A 608 -20.10 -13.72 -5.35
N GLY A 609 -18.98 -13.94 -6.04
CA GLY A 609 -18.49 -13.00 -7.04
C GLY A 609 -17.95 -13.67 -8.28
N ALA A 610 -17.92 -12.90 -9.37
CA ALA A 610 -17.29 -13.25 -10.62
C ALA A 610 -16.44 -12.06 -11.07
N PHE A 611 -15.17 -12.33 -11.44
CA PHE A 611 -14.20 -11.32 -11.85
C PHE A 611 -13.46 -11.80 -13.10
N GLY A 612 -13.03 -10.88 -13.92
CA GLY A 612 -12.28 -11.26 -15.09
C GLY A 612 -11.52 -10.11 -15.73
N PHE A 613 -10.61 -10.52 -16.59
CA PHE A 613 -9.80 -9.64 -17.43
C PHE A 613 -9.83 -10.16 -18.85
N ALA A 614 -9.86 -9.26 -19.82
CA ALA A 614 -9.71 -9.58 -21.23
C ALA A 614 -8.86 -8.51 -21.92
N GLN A 615 -7.87 -8.93 -22.72
CA GLN A 615 -7.17 -8.09 -23.67
C GLN A 615 -7.67 -8.40 -25.06
N PHE A 616 -8.23 -7.41 -25.73
CA PHE A 616 -8.73 -7.53 -27.09
C PHE A 616 -7.59 -7.51 -28.13
N ARG A 617 -7.92 -7.89 -29.37
CA ARG A 617 -6.91 -7.90 -30.43
C ARG A 617 -6.37 -6.51 -30.82
N ASN A 618 -7.13 -5.46 -30.57
CA ASN A 618 -6.72 -4.06 -30.76
C ASN A 618 -5.93 -3.50 -29.56
N PHE A 619 -5.49 -4.35 -28.62
CA PHE A 619 -4.76 -4.02 -27.39
C PHE A 619 -5.56 -3.22 -26.35
N TRP A 620 -6.84 -3.07 -26.53
CA TRP A 620 -7.68 -2.59 -25.44
C TRP A 620 -7.78 -3.68 -24.37
N SER A 621 -7.83 -3.29 -23.11
CA SER A 621 -8.05 -4.20 -22.00
C SER A 621 -9.28 -3.83 -21.21
N PHE A 622 -9.96 -4.85 -20.72
CA PHE A 622 -11.17 -4.71 -19.92
C PHE A 622 -11.08 -5.61 -18.68
N ASN A 623 -11.08 -4.99 -17.49
CA ASN A 623 -11.32 -5.66 -16.23
C ASN A 623 -12.80 -5.52 -15.87
N TRP A 624 -13.38 -6.56 -15.31
CA TRP A 624 -14.77 -6.53 -14.86
C TRP A 624 -14.94 -7.31 -13.56
N GLY A 625 -15.91 -6.89 -12.76
CA GLY A 625 -16.30 -7.57 -11.53
C GLY A 625 -17.78 -7.47 -11.28
N ALA A 626 -18.35 -8.55 -10.77
CA ALA A 626 -19.72 -8.59 -10.25
C ALA A 626 -19.74 -9.39 -8.96
N GLN A 627 -20.42 -8.90 -7.93
CA GLN A 627 -20.50 -9.54 -6.64
C GLN A 627 -21.89 -9.42 -6.07
N TYR A 628 -22.42 -10.50 -5.55
CA TYR A 628 -23.61 -10.55 -4.72
C TYR A 628 -23.21 -10.72 -3.26
N GLN A 629 -23.82 -9.94 -2.39
CA GLN A 629 -23.71 -10.04 -0.95
C GLN A 629 -25.04 -10.52 -0.39
N ALA A 630 -25.03 -11.71 0.20
CA ALA A 630 -26.21 -12.25 0.87
C ALA A 630 -26.60 -11.40 2.09
N ALA A 631 -27.87 -11.41 2.43
CA ALA A 631 -28.35 -10.84 3.69
C ALA A 631 -27.60 -11.48 4.87
N ALA A 632 -27.26 -10.68 5.85
CA ALA A 632 -26.42 -11.06 6.97
C ALA A 632 -26.82 -10.30 8.24
N VAL A 633 -26.04 -10.45 9.30
CA VAL A 633 -26.15 -9.61 10.50
C VAL A 633 -25.06 -8.53 10.41
N ASP A 634 -25.39 -7.32 10.82
CA ASP A 634 -24.44 -6.22 10.95
C ASP A 634 -24.16 -5.95 12.43
N ASP A 635 -22.94 -6.18 12.85
CA ASP A 635 -22.46 -5.95 14.21
C ASP A 635 -21.72 -4.61 14.36
N ARG A 636 -21.72 -3.77 13.30
CA ARG A 636 -21.07 -2.47 13.24
C ARG A 636 -22.03 -1.31 12.96
N LEU A 637 -23.19 -1.57 12.38
CA LEU A 637 -24.17 -0.54 11.99
C LEU A 637 -24.55 0.37 13.17
N THR A 638 -24.68 -0.18 14.37
CA THR A 638 -25.05 0.54 15.59
C THR A 638 -23.85 1.11 16.37
N ARG A 639 -22.62 1.00 15.83
CA ARG A 639 -21.37 1.47 16.44
C ARG A 639 -21.22 1.08 17.91
N GLY A 640 -21.30 -0.24 18.20
CA GLY A 640 -21.19 -0.82 19.54
C GLY A 640 -22.52 -0.96 20.30
N GLY A 641 -23.63 -0.82 19.60
CA GLY A 641 -24.95 -1.20 20.03
C GLY A 641 -25.32 -2.65 19.63
N PRO A 642 -26.59 -3.04 19.72
CA PRO A 642 -27.04 -4.38 19.39
C PRO A 642 -26.85 -4.68 17.88
N LEU A 643 -26.82 -5.96 17.54
CA LEU A 643 -26.82 -6.43 16.15
C LEU A 643 -27.99 -5.86 15.38
N ALA A 644 -27.75 -5.46 14.14
CA ALA A 644 -28.77 -5.12 13.15
C ALA A 644 -28.82 -6.15 12.03
N HIS A 645 -29.84 -6.09 11.18
CA HIS A 645 -29.87 -6.86 9.95
C HIS A 645 -29.15 -6.09 8.84
N LYS A 646 -28.40 -6.80 8.00
CA LYS A 646 -27.75 -6.28 6.80
C LYS A 646 -28.52 -6.76 5.57
N PRO A 647 -29.15 -5.86 4.82
CA PRO A 647 -29.86 -6.23 3.58
C PRO A 647 -28.91 -6.85 2.56
N ALA A 648 -29.40 -7.75 1.75
CA ALA A 648 -28.63 -8.25 0.61
C ALA A 648 -28.31 -7.14 -0.37
N GLY A 649 -27.16 -7.24 -0.99
CA GLY A 649 -26.66 -6.23 -1.92
C GLY A 649 -25.93 -6.82 -3.10
N TRP A 650 -25.54 -5.96 -4.03
CA TRP A 650 -24.78 -6.30 -5.20
C TRP A 650 -23.78 -5.18 -5.53
N TYR A 651 -22.74 -5.54 -6.23
CA TYR A 651 -21.72 -4.65 -6.75
C TYR A 651 -21.33 -5.08 -8.15
N ALA A 652 -21.16 -4.13 -9.05
CA ALA A 652 -20.61 -4.36 -10.38
C ALA A 652 -19.60 -3.29 -10.72
N SER A 653 -18.53 -3.65 -11.41
CA SER A 653 -17.50 -2.71 -11.86
C SER A 653 -16.97 -3.07 -13.24
N GLY A 654 -16.51 -2.06 -13.96
CA GLY A 654 -15.84 -2.20 -15.23
C GLY A 654 -14.70 -1.18 -15.34
N GLU A 655 -13.57 -1.63 -15.88
CA GLU A 655 -12.40 -0.81 -16.15
C GLU A 655 -11.93 -1.05 -17.57
N LEU A 656 -11.93 -0.01 -18.38
CA LEU A 656 -11.53 -0.05 -19.77
C LEU A 656 -10.26 0.78 -19.97
N THR A 657 -9.22 0.16 -20.52
CA THR A 657 -7.99 0.86 -20.94
C THR A 657 -7.82 0.71 -22.44
N THR A 658 -7.61 1.81 -23.15
CA THR A 658 -7.33 1.78 -24.58
C THR A 658 -5.86 1.44 -24.85
N ASP A 659 -5.45 1.35 -26.13
CA ASP A 659 -4.07 1.06 -26.51
C ASP A 659 -3.09 2.15 -26.00
N THR A 660 -2.32 1.82 -24.96
CA THR A 660 -1.37 2.73 -24.28
C THR A 660 -0.13 3.06 -25.11
N ARG A 661 0.12 2.36 -26.23
CA ARG A 661 1.22 2.63 -27.18
C ARG A 661 0.97 3.90 -27.99
N LYS A 662 -0.30 4.30 -28.13
CA LYS A 662 -0.70 5.49 -28.89
C LYS A 662 -0.30 6.78 -28.16
N ARG A 663 -0.13 7.87 -28.92
CA ARG A 663 0.13 9.21 -28.37
C ARG A 663 -1.00 9.68 -27.44
N MET A 664 -2.21 9.24 -27.71
CA MET A 664 -3.38 9.46 -26.86
C MET A 664 -3.92 8.09 -26.41
N SER A 665 -4.09 7.93 -25.10
CA SER A 665 -4.71 6.77 -24.50
C SER A 665 -5.79 7.19 -23.50
N GLY A 666 -6.82 6.37 -23.38
CA GLY A 666 -7.94 6.56 -22.46
C GLY A 666 -8.00 5.45 -21.43
N TYR A 667 -8.44 5.81 -20.25
CA TYR A 667 -8.81 4.92 -19.16
C TYR A 667 -10.19 5.31 -18.67
N ALA A 668 -11.05 4.36 -18.37
CA ALA A 668 -12.34 4.62 -17.75
C ALA A 668 -12.66 3.53 -16.75
N PHE A 669 -12.96 3.93 -15.53
CA PHE A 669 -13.51 3.07 -14.50
C PHE A 669 -14.93 3.49 -14.19
N ALA A 670 -15.81 2.51 -13.97
CA ALA A 670 -17.15 2.73 -13.43
C ALA A 670 -17.52 1.61 -12.48
N SER A 671 -18.14 1.93 -11.37
CA SER A 671 -18.74 0.96 -10.47
C SER A 671 -20.11 1.39 -10.00
N LEU A 672 -20.97 0.40 -9.77
CA LEU A 672 -22.30 0.59 -9.23
C LEU A 672 -22.56 -0.48 -8.16
N ALA A 673 -22.99 -0.05 -6.99
CA ALA A 673 -23.44 -0.90 -5.91
C ALA A 673 -24.90 -0.59 -5.57
N GLY A 674 -25.62 -1.60 -5.08
CA GLY A 674 -26.97 -1.41 -4.58
C GLY A 674 -27.33 -2.45 -3.54
N ASN A 675 -28.40 -2.20 -2.76
CA ASN A 675 -28.93 -3.13 -1.79
C ASN A 675 -30.46 -3.17 -1.83
N GLN A 676 -31.04 -4.19 -1.23
CA GLN A 676 -32.49 -4.40 -1.18
C GLN A 676 -33.27 -3.32 -0.43
N ALA A 677 -32.61 -2.53 0.40
CA ALA A 677 -33.23 -1.43 1.14
C ALA A 677 -33.31 -0.13 0.32
N GLY A 678 -32.80 -0.11 -0.92
CA GLY A 678 -32.81 1.07 -1.79
C GLY A 678 -31.53 1.93 -1.73
N GLY A 679 -30.53 1.52 -0.95
CA GLY A 679 -29.22 2.16 -0.97
C GLY A 679 -28.49 1.86 -2.28
N TRP A 680 -27.70 2.84 -2.77
CA TRP A 680 -26.88 2.70 -3.97
C TRP A 680 -25.66 3.61 -3.92
N LEU A 681 -24.62 3.25 -4.69
CA LEU A 681 -23.41 4.05 -4.86
C LEU A 681 -22.90 3.90 -6.28
N LEU A 682 -22.72 5.01 -6.96
CA LEU A 682 -22.11 5.13 -8.29
C LEU A 682 -20.75 5.82 -8.15
N ASP A 683 -19.72 5.25 -8.78
CA ASP A 683 -18.40 5.86 -8.91
C ASP A 683 -17.94 5.77 -10.36
N VAL A 684 -17.52 6.91 -10.95
CA VAL A 684 -17.08 6.98 -12.36
C VAL A 684 -15.80 7.81 -12.45
N LEU A 685 -14.81 7.27 -13.16
CA LEU A 685 -13.48 7.88 -13.30
C LEU A 685 -12.97 7.71 -14.74
N PRO A 686 -13.26 8.62 -15.65
CA PRO A 686 -12.58 8.70 -16.95
C PRO A 686 -11.26 9.47 -16.83
N GLN A 687 -10.28 9.02 -17.62
CA GLN A 687 -8.96 9.65 -17.75
C GLN A 687 -8.50 9.63 -19.20
N VAL A 688 -7.85 10.71 -19.61
CA VAL A 688 -7.15 10.79 -20.90
C VAL A 688 -5.69 11.13 -20.64
N THR A 689 -4.79 10.41 -21.30
CA THR A 689 -3.35 10.68 -21.27
C THR A 689 -2.89 11.03 -22.68
N LEU A 690 -2.21 12.18 -22.80
CA LEU A 690 -1.61 12.66 -24.04
C LEU A 690 -0.08 12.65 -23.91
N ARG A 691 0.60 12.16 -24.93
CA ARG A 691 2.06 12.16 -25.03
C ARG A 691 2.48 12.89 -26.31
N PRO A 692 2.52 14.23 -26.29
CA PRO A 692 2.84 15.04 -27.47
C PRO A 692 4.24 14.80 -27.98
N SER A 693 5.19 14.53 -27.09
CA SER A 693 6.58 14.22 -27.40
C SER A 693 7.12 13.10 -26.54
N ALA A 694 8.35 12.67 -26.79
CA ALA A 694 9.07 11.73 -25.96
C ALA A 694 9.32 12.23 -24.52
N ALA A 695 9.37 13.54 -24.33
CA ALA A 695 9.73 14.22 -23.09
C ALA A 695 8.52 14.71 -22.26
N LEU A 696 7.31 14.74 -22.84
CA LEU A 696 6.13 15.34 -22.21
C LEU A 696 4.95 14.37 -22.15
N SER A 697 4.41 14.18 -20.97
CA SER A 697 3.17 13.45 -20.72
C SER A 697 2.19 14.31 -19.94
N LEU A 698 0.97 14.43 -20.45
CA LEU A 698 -0.14 15.17 -19.84
C LEU A 698 -1.28 14.19 -19.55
N SER A 699 -1.86 14.23 -18.37
CA SER A 699 -2.96 13.37 -17.98
C SER A 699 -4.05 14.20 -17.30
N LEU A 700 -5.28 14.03 -17.76
CA LEU A 700 -6.48 14.61 -17.18
C LEU A 700 -7.40 13.49 -16.76
N ALA A 701 -7.69 13.39 -15.47
CA ALA A 701 -8.69 12.52 -14.91
C ALA A 701 -9.80 13.31 -14.24
N THR A 702 -11.03 12.82 -14.32
CA THR A 702 -12.15 13.38 -13.55
C THR A 702 -12.81 12.26 -12.78
N GLY A 703 -13.17 12.48 -11.53
CA GLY A 703 -13.92 11.53 -10.73
C GLY A 703 -15.24 12.11 -10.27
N TYR A 704 -16.28 11.31 -10.30
CA TYR A 704 -17.58 11.65 -9.77
C TYR A 704 -18.16 10.47 -9.01
N LEU A 705 -18.51 10.72 -7.75
CA LEU A 705 -19.18 9.75 -6.88
C LEU A 705 -20.52 10.33 -6.45
N ALA A 706 -21.55 9.52 -6.54
CA ALA A 706 -22.88 9.83 -6.01
C ALA A 706 -23.45 8.61 -5.30
N GLY A 707 -24.12 8.82 -4.18
CA GLY A 707 -24.67 7.71 -3.41
C GLY A 707 -25.81 8.09 -2.51
N HIS A 708 -26.61 7.09 -2.17
CA HIS A 708 -27.66 7.13 -1.19
C HIS A 708 -27.49 5.95 -0.22
N ASP A 709 -27.21 6.26 1.04
CA ASP A 709 -27.23 5.28 2.12
C ASP A 709 -28.53 5.46 2.93
N VAL A 710 -29.30 4.41 3.02
CA VAL A 710 -30.61 4.43 3.70
C VAL A 710 -30.52 4.34 5.22
N ALA A 711 -29.35 4.11 5.78
CA ALA A 711 -29.17 3.95 7.23
C ALA A 711 -27.77 4.36 7.71
N GLN A 712 -27.35 5.57 7.39
CA GLN A 712 -26.12 6.16 7.95
C GLN A 712 -26.32 6.43 9.43
N PHE A 713 -25.42 5.92 10.26
CA PHE A 713 -25.45 6.17 11.71
C PHE A 713 -25.15 7.65 12.01
N VAL A 714 -25.96 8.25 12.89
CA VAL A 714 -25.81 9.65 13.34
C VAL A 714 -25.36 9.71 14.79
N THR A 715 -26.15 9.16 15.71
CA THR A 715 -25.83 9.22 17.15
C THR A 715 -26.54 8.11 17.92
N ARG A 716 -26.22 8.03 19.21
CA ARG A 716 -26.90 7.14 20.17
C ARG A 716 -27.31 7.92 21.41
N VAL A 717 -28.51 7.71 21.88
CA VAL A 717 -29.08 8.39 23.06
C VAL A 717 -29.47 7.37 24.12
N ARG A 718 -29.13 7.60 25.39
CA ARG A 718 -29.58 6.76 26.50
C ARG A 718 -31.05 7.02 26.73
N ASP A 719 -31.85 5.97 26.69
CA ASP A 719 -33.28 6.02 26.96
C ASP A 719 -33.76 4.66 27.44
N THR A 720 -34.15 4.61 28.70
CA THR A 720 -34.63 3.36 29.35
C THR A 720 -35.94 2.87 28.77
N THR A 721 -36.71 3.72 28.09
CA THR A 721 -37.95 3.35 27.40
C THR A 721 -37.68 2.56 26.10
N ALA A 722 -36.49 2.66 25.52
CA ALA A 722 -36.08 1.93 24.34
C ALA A 722 -35.68 0.47 24.66
N GLY A 723 -36.61 -0.32 25.21
CA GLY A 723 -36.37 -1.70 25.67
C GLY A 723 -35.97 -2.65 24.54
N ALA A 724 -36.54 -2.50 23.34
CA ALA A 724 -36.25 -3.34 22.17
C ALA A 724 -34.78 -3.18 21.66
N THR A 725 -34.12 -2.08 21.99
CA THR A 725 -32.73 -1.77 21.66
C THR A 725 -31.83 -1.65 22.90
N LEU A 726 -32.27 -2.30 24.00
CA LEU A 726 -31.51 -2.47 25.26
C LEU A 726 -31.16 -1.15 25.98
N GLY A 727 -32.15 -0.23 26.04
CA GLY A 727 -32.07 1.00 26.82
C GLY A 727 -31.32 2.14 26.14
N ARG A 728 -31.20 2.10 24.82
CA ARG A 728 -30.61 3.19 24.01
C ARG A 728 -31.32 3.30 22.66
N ARG A 729 -31.50 4.52 22.20
CA ARG A 729 -31.94 4.82 20.83
C ARG A 729 -30.71 4.96 19.93
N TYR A 730 -30.71 4.27 18.81
CA TYR A 730 -29.67 4.36 17.76
C TYR A 730 -30.27 5.11 16.60
N VAL A 731 -29.80 6.34 16.39
CA VAL A 731 -30.33 7.27 15.42
C VAL A 731 -29.58 7.16 14.11
N PHE A 732 -30.33 7.04 13.04
CA PHE A 732 -29.85 6.97 11.67
C PHE A 732 -30.50 8.05 10.80
N ALA A 733 -29.93 8.28 9.63
CA ALA A 733 -30.52 9.12 8.61
C ALA A 733 -30.35 8.49 7.23
N ASP A 734 -31.18 8.90 6.29
CA ASP A 734 -30.88 8.76 4.86
C ASP A 734 -29.75 9.73 4.52
N LEU A 735 -28.63 9.22 4.02
CA LEU A 735 -27.52 10.03 3.57
C LEU A 735 -27.47 10.07 2.05
N ARG A 736 -27.51 11.28 1.49
CA ARG A 736 -27.16 11.55 0.09
C ARG A 736 -25.77 12.16 0.04
N GLN A 737 -24.87 11.59 -0.74
CA GLN A 737 -23.51 12.08 -0.87
C GLN A 737 -23.15 12.31 -2.31
N HIS A 738 -22.38 13.37 -2.53
CA HIS A 738 -21.80 13.72 -3.82
C HIS A 738 -20.35 14.12 -3.64
N SER A 739 -19.50 13.59 -4.50
CA SER A 739 -18.09 13.98 -4.58
C SER A 739 -17.70 14.21 -6.02
N GLY A 740 -16.84 15.19 -6.26
CA GLY A 740 -16.27 15.45 -7.56
C GLY A 740 -14.84 15.94 -7.45
N TYR A 741 -14.00 15.49 -8.37
CA TYR A 741 -12.65 16.00 -8.50
C TYR A 741 -12.17 16.03 -9.95
N VAL A 742 -11.16 16.85 -10.19
CA VAL A 742 -10.40 16.87 -11.44
C VAL A 742 -8.93 16.73 -11.08
N THR A 743 -8.22 15.83 -11.73
CA THR A 743 -6.77 15.68 -11.53
C THR A 743 -6.05 15.99 -12.82
N LEU A 744 -5.21 17.02 -12.80
CA LEU A 744 -4.27 17.35 -13.86
C LEU A 744 -2.87 16.90 -13.44
N ARG A 745 -2.18 16.13 -14.29
CA ARG A 745 -0.77 15.82 -14.15
C ARG A 745 -0.02 16.18 -15.42
N ALA A 746 1.13 16.86 -15.26
CA ALA A 746 2.04 17.14 -16.35
C ALA A 746 3.45 16.74 -15.92
N ASN A 747 4.05 15.83 -16.68
CA ASN A 747 5.41 15.36 -16.45
C ASN A 747 6.27 15.70 -17.64
N ALA A 748 7.29 16.55 -17.42
CA ALA A 748 8.30 16.92 -18.40
C ALA A 748 9.66 16.39 -17.96
N THR A 749 10.30 15.62 -18.81
CA THR A 749 11.64 15.04 -18.57
C THR A 749 12.61 15.66 -19.54
N PHE A 750 13.53 16.49 -19.07
CA PHE A 750 14.51 17.20 -19.89
C PHE A 750 15.74 16.32 -20.18
N SER A 751 16.09 15.50 -19.21
CA SER A 751 17.11 14.45 -19.31
C SER A 751 16.79 13.35 -18.29
N PRO A 752 17.43 12.17 -18.31
CA PRO A 752 17.22 11.15 -17.28
C PRO A 752 17.43 11.64 -15.85
N GLY A 753 18.29 12.67 -15.66
CA GLY A 753 18.56 13.28 -14.34
C GLY A 753 17.75 14.55 -14.03
N LEU A 754 16.99 15.14 -14.99
CA LEU A 754 16.25 16.40 -14.75
C LEU A 754 14.80 16.26 -15.19
N SER A 755 13.89 16.37 -14.24
CA SER A 755 12.44 16.29 -14.48
C SER A 755 11.67 17.37 -13.74
N PHE A 756 10.53 17.74 -14.31
CA PHE A 756 9.53 18.62 -13.71
C PHE A 756 8.19 17.90 -13.70
N GLU A 757 7.53 17.91 -12.56
CA GLU A 757 6.23 17.28 -12.34
C GLU A 757 5.26 18.30 -11.77
N LEU A 758 4.10 18.41 -12.38
CA LEU A 758 2.98 19.22 -11.89
C LEU A 758 1.79 18.30 -11.60
N TYR A 759 1.23 18.46 -10.44
CA TYR A 759 -0.02 17.85 -10.00
C TYR A 759 -0.98 18.95 -9.54
N ALA A 760 -2.22 18.89 -9.97
CA ALA A 760 -3.28 19.79 -9.48
C ALA A 760 -4.58 19.00 -9.34
N GLN A 761 -5.21 19.10 -8.15
CA GLN A 761 -6.47 18.41 -7.85
C GLN A 761 -7.42 19.32 -7.09
N PRO A 762 -8.36 19.99 -7.76
CA PRO A 762 -9.58 20.48 -7.13
C PRO A 762 -10.50 19.30 -6.75
N PHE A 763 -11.05 19.37 -5.56
CA PHE A 763 -11.93 18.36 -4.95
C PHE A 763 -13.09 19.06 -4.25
N ALA A 764 -14.29 18.47 -4.32
CA ALA A 764 -15.43 18.87 -3.51
C ALA A 764 -16.25 17.65 -3.09
N PHE A 765 -16.81 17.73 -1.89
CA PHE A 765 -17.69 16.71 -1.32
C PHE A 765 -18.84 17.37 -0.57
N ALA A 766 -20.03 16.80 -0.65
CA ALA A 766 -21.19 17.19 0.14
C ALA A 766 -21.95 15.96 0.67
N ALA A 767 -22.42 16.07 1.90
CA ALA A 767 -23.25 15.10 2.58
C ALA A 767 -24.55 15.76 3.06
N GLU A 768 -25.69 15.23 2.63
CA GLU A 768 -27.01 15.66 3.03
C GLU A 768 -27.67 14.54 3.83
N TYR A 769 -28.06 14.84 5.06
CA TYR A 769 -28.75 13.90 5.95
C TYR A 769 -30.21 14.27 6.10
N GLY A 770 -31.07 13.29 5.95
CA GLY A 770 -32.53 13.50 6.07
C GLY A 770 -33.26 12.27 6.56
N GLY A 771 -34.55 12.40 6.80
CA GLY A 771 -35.36 11.26 7.22
C GLY A 771 -34.85 10.61 8.50
N PHE A 772 -34.48 11.40 9.51
CA PHE A 772 -33.95 10.91 10.76
C PHE A 772 -34.88 9.88 11.39
N LYS A 773 -34.29 8.76 11.83
CA LYS A 773 -35.02 7.57 12.27
C LYS A 773 -34.22 6.79 13.29
N GLU A 774 -34.90 5.96 14.08
CA GLU A 774 -34.25 5.07 15.03
C GLU A 774 -34.52 3.60 14.70
N LEU A 775 -33.59 2.73 15.11
CA LEU A 775 -33.75 1.29 14.97
C LEU A 775 -34.86 0.79 15.90
N ARG A 776 -35.90 0.15 15.36
CA ARG A 776 -37.05 -0.35 16.15
C ARG A 776 -36.68 -1.52 17.05
N ALA A 777 -35.87 -2.44 16.58
CA ALA A 777 -35.47 -3.63 17.33
C ALA A 777 -34.14 -4.22 16.83
N ARG A 778 -33.43 -4.87 17.74
CA ARG A 778 -32.19 -5.63 17.40
C ARG A 778 -32.45 -6.70 16.34
N LYS A 779 -31.43 -7.01 15.57
CA LYS A 779 -31.43 -8.00 14.46
C LYS A 779 -32.46 -7.71 13.37
N THR A 780 -32.94 -6.46 13.27
CA THR A 780 -33.83 -6.00 12.17
C THR A 780 -33.15 -4.88 11.38
N PHE A 781 -33.75 -4.56 10.23
CA PHE A 781 -33.48 -3.35 9.45
C PHE A 781 -34.79 -2.55 9.35
N SER A 782 -35.47 -2.43 10.49
CA SER A 782 -36.75 -1.72 10.61
C SER A 782 -36.57 -0.49 11.45
N PHE A 783 -37.02 0.64 10.95
CA PHE A 783 -36.82 1.95 11.55
C PHE A 783 -38.15 2.63 11.87
N SER A 784 -38.17 3.46 12.89
CA SER A 784 -39.18 4.44 13.19
C SER A 784 -38.67 5.82 12.78
N THR A 785 -39.34 6.47 11.82
CA THR A 785 -38.96 7.78 11.31
C THR A 785 -39.56 8.87 12.16
N TYR A 786 -38.74 9.74 12.72
CA TYR A 786 -39.18 10.85 13.57
C TYR A 786 -40.03 11.85 12.82
N GLY A 787 -41.09 12.35 13.48
CA GLY A 787 -42.08 13.24 12.90
C GLY A 787 -43.12 12.55 12.00
N ARG A 788 -43.05 11.20 11.87
CA ARG A 788 -43.98 10.44 11.03
C ARG A 788 -44.56 9.23 11.76
N ASP A 789 -43.67 8.44 12.41
CA ASP A 789 -44.04 7.16 13.02
C ASP A 789 -44.10 7.29 14.54
N ASP A 790 -44.90 6.39 15.19
CA ASP A 790 -44.99 6.19 16.64
C ASP A 790 -45.37 7.47 17.45
N GLY A 791 -46.07 8.43 16.86
CA GLY A 791 -46.44 9.69 17.50
C GLY A 791 -45.28 10.68 17.72
N SER A 792 -44.11 10.36 17.22
CA SER A 792 -42.89 11.17 17.36
C SER A 792 -43.04 12.55 16.74
N THR A 793 -42.37 13.56 17.31
CA THR A 793 -42.32 14.92 16.78
C THR A 793 -40.90 15.43 16.57
N VAL A 794 -40.75 16.36 15.61
CA VAL A 794 -39.50 17.03 15.29
C VAL A 794 -39.73 18.53 15.33
N ALA A 795 -38.99 19.24 16.18
CA ALA A 795 -39.08 20.69 16.34
C ALA A 795 -37.73 21.35 16.00
N PRO A 796 -37.58 22.00 14.81
CA PRO A 796 -36.35 22.71 14.46
C PRO A 796 -36.07 23.87 15.42
N GLY A 797 -34.83 23.93 15.97
CA GLY A 797 -34.41 24.97 16.92
C GLY A 797 -35.14 24.92 18.27
N ASP A 798 -35.61 23.74 18.72
CA ASP A 798 -36.29 23.58 20.02
C ASP A 798 -35.42 24.09 21.17
N THR A 799 -35.82 25.21 21.76
CA THR A 799 -35.08 25.88 22.84
C THR A 799 -34.94 25.07 24.09
N THR A 800 -35.79 24.06 24.29
CA THR A 800 -35.74 23.22 25.50
C THR A 800 -34.59 22.22 25.49
N VAL A 801 -34.08 21.82 24.30
CA VAL A 801 -33.03 20.81 24.16
C VAL A 801 -31.83 21.27 23.28
N CYS A 802 -32.02 22.27 22.39
CA CYS A 802 -30.98 22.74 21.47
C CYS A 802 -30.05 23.83 22.03
N GLY A 803 -30.31 24.35 23.28
CA GLY A 803 -29.38 25.28 23.91
C GLY A 803 -29.17 26.63 23.19
N GLY A 804 -30.17 27.05 22.36
CA GLY A 804 -30.05 28.28 21.56
C GLY A 804 -29.53 28.10 20.14
N ALA A 805 -29.16 26.89 19.72
CA ALA A 805 -28.80 26.60 18.33
C ALA A 805 -29.98 26.84 17.38
N GLY A 806 -29.68 27.35 16.19
CA GLY A 806 -30.69 27.72 15.19
C GLY A 806 -31.42 26.51 14.58
N PRO A 807 -32.55 26.75 13.89
CA PRO A 807 -33.37 25.67 13.34
C PRO A 807 -32.70 24.88 12.21
N LYS A 808 -31.63 25.37 11.62
CA LYS A 808 -30.79 24.62 10.64
C LYS A 808 -29.71 23.79 11.33
N GLU A 809 -29.39 24.11 12.58
CA GLU A 809 -28.26 23.52 13.31
C GLU A 809 -28.71 22.38 14.22
N CYS A 810 -29.90 22.47 14.79
CA CYS A 810 -30.40 21.53 15.75
C CYS A 810 -31.91 21.28 15.60
N LEU A 811 -32.27 20.00 15.78
CA LEU A 811 -33.63 19.50 15.84
C LEU A 811 -33.91 18.98 17.25
N GLY A 812 -34.95 19.42 17.89
CA GLY A 812 -35.51 18.76 19.07
C GLY A 812 -36.30 17.56 18.65
N ILE A 813 -35.97 16.40 19.12
CA ILE A 813 -36.66 15.14 18.83
C ILE A 813 -37.42 14.69 20.07
N ASP A 814 -38.72 14.46 19.87
CA ASP A 814 -39.57 13.75 20.83
C ASP A 814 -39.93 12.38 20.26
N PRO A 815 -39.41 11.28 20.77
CA PRO A 815 -39.51 9.98 20.12
C PRO A 815 -40.92 9.35 20.12
N ASP A 816 -41.76 9.69 21.06
CA ASP A 816 -43.11 9.13 21.28
C ASP A 816 -44.22 10.17 21.52
N GLY A 817 -43.86 11.47 21.35
CA GLY A 817 -44.75 12.61 21.48
C GLY A 817 -45.04 13.02 22.92
N GLU A 818 -45.75 14.14 23.12
CA GLU A 818 -45.97 14.78 24.45
C GLU A 818 -46.55 13.87 25.51
N ALA A 819 -47.33 12.87 25.11
CA ALA A 819 -47.95 11.92 26.08
C ALA A 819 -47.04 10.71 26.37
N GLY A 820 -45.94 10.56 25.65
CA GLY A 820 -45.06 9.43 25.80
C GLY A 820 -44.06 9.56 26.97
N PRO A 821 -43.50 8.44 27.45
CA PRO A 821 -42.55 8.45 28.58
C PRO A 821 -41.10 8.80 28.14
N ALA A 822 -40.78 8.87 26.86
CA ALA A 822 -39.41 9.17 26.39
C ALA A 822 -39.03 10.64 26.61
N LYS A 823 -37.77 10.89 26.87
CA LYS A 823 -37.26 12.26 27.00
C LYS A 823 -36.91 12.82 25.65
N LYS A 824 -37.29 14.09 25.42
CA LYS A 824 -36.80 14.86 24.27
C LYS A 824 -35.27 14.96 24.28
N PHE A 825 -34.65 14.96 23.11
CA PHE A 825 -33.21 15.14 22.96
C PHE A 825 -32.85 16.03 21.75
N ALA A 826 -31.70 16.67 21.83
CA ALA A 826 -31.14 17.44 20.73
C ALA A 826 -30.49 16.52 19.71
N LEU A 827 -30.77 16.77 18.45
CA LEU A 827 -30.09 16.14 17.30
C LEU A 827 -29.46 17.26 16.46
N TYR A 828 -28.16 17.40 16.51
CA TYR A 828 -27.45 18.38 15.71
C TYR A 828 -27.40 17.90 14.25
N ASN A 829 -27.64 18.86 13.32
CA ASN A 829 -27.64 18.59 11.89
C ASN A 829 -26.24 18.18 11.43
N PRO A 830 -26.05 16.98 10.91
CA PRO A 830 -24.75 16.50 10.43
C PRO A 830 -24.43 16.87 8.98
N ASP A 831 -25.25 17.69 8.32
CA ASP A 831 -24.99 18.14 6.95
C ASP A 831 -23.70 18.91 6.87
N PHE A 832 -22.93 18.67 5.82
CA PHE A 832 -21.74 19.46 5.54
C PHE A 832 -21.35 19.42 4.07
N ARG A 833 -20.58 20.42 3.70
CA ARG A 833 -19.90 20.53 2.41
C ARG A 833 -18.43 20.85 2.66
N THR A 834 -17.55 20.21 1.94
CA THR A 834 -16.13 20.53 1.95
C THR A 834 -15.58 20.64 0.55
N ARG A 835 -14.57 21.48 0.38
CA ARG A 835 -13.82 21.58 -0.86
C ARG A 835 -12.34 21.74 -0.55
N ALA A 836 -11.51 21.30 -1.47
CA ALA A 836 -10.06 21.39 -1.34
C ALA A 836 -9.40 21.57 -2.70
N LEU A 837 -8.29 22.30 -2.73
CA LEU A 837 -7.38 22.37 -3.87
C LEU A 837 -5.99 21.97 -3.39
N SER A 838 -5.40 21.00 -4.07
CA SER A 838 -4.00 20.64 -3.88
C SER A 838 -3.25 20.84 -5.19
N ILE A 839 -2.25 21.74 -5.19
CA ILE A 839 -1.33 21.92 -6.31
C ILE A 839 0.07 21.60 -5.80
N LYS A 840 0.83 20.85 -6.61
CA LYS A 840 2.22 20.53 -6.32
C LYS A 840 3.04 20.59 -7.59
N ALA A 841 4.12 21.33 -7.54
CA ALA A 841 5.14 21.38 -8.59
C ALA A 841 6.48 20.92 -8.01
N VAL A 842 7.12 19.97 -8.67
CA VAL A 842 8.38 19.36 -8.24
C VAL A 842 9.38 19.47 -9.37
N LEU A 843 10.48 20.17 -9.14
CA LEU A 843 11.68 20.08 -9.96
C LEU A 843 12.66 19.15 -9.25
N ARG A 844 12.99 18.02 -9.90
CA ARG A 844 13.98 17.07 -9.42
C ARG A 844 15.19 17.08 -10.33
N TRP A 845 16.36 17.27 -9.74
CA TRP A 845 17.63 17.24 -10.44
C TRP A 845 18.60 16.29 -9.77
N GLU A 846 18.91 15.18 -10.44
CA GLU A 846 20.00 14.29 -10.08
C GLU A 846 21.28 14.85 -10.72
N TYR A 847 21.99 15.71 -9.97
CA TYR A 847 23.16 16.41 -10.47
C TYR A 847 24.43 15.53 -10.47
N ARG A 848 24.36 14.40 -9.78
CA ARG A 848 25.38 13.34 -9.74
C ARG A 848 24.65 12.02 -9.41
N PRO A 849 25.14 10.85 -9.89
CA PRO A 849 24.55 9.57 -9.52
C PRO A 849 24.34 9.43 -8.00
N GLY A 850 23.11 9.15 -7.57
CA GLY A 850 22.75 9.05 -6.16
C GLY A 850 22.60 10.37 -5.41
N SER A 851 22.93 11.52 -6.00
CA SER A 851 22.84 12.85 -5.37
C SER A 851 21.78 13.68 -6.05
N THR A 852 20.78 14.16 -5.29
CA THR A 852 19.60 14.85 -5.85
C THR A 852 19.33 16.18 -5.16
N MET A 853 18.78 17.11 -5.92
CA MET A 853 18.15 18.34 -5.45
C MET A 853 16.68 18.32 -5.82
N PHE A 854 15.82 18.68 -4.86
CA PHE A 854 14.39 18.86 -5.05
C PHE A 854 14.05 20.32 -4.73
N ILE A 855 13.28 20.92 -5.61
CA ILE A 855 12.57 22.18 -5.36
C ILE A 855 11.09 21.86 -5.49
N VAL A 856 10.36 22.00 -4.39
CA VAL A 856 8.94 21.67 -4.31
C VAL A 856 8.15 22.90 -3.94
N TRP A 857 7.19 23.25 -4.75
CA TRP A 857 6.16 24.22 -4.39
C TRP A 857 4.82 23.51 -4.25
N THR A 858 4.16 23.73 -3.12
CA THR A 858 2.79 23.25 -2.89
C THR A 858 1.89 24.44 -2.58
N GLN A 859 0.67 24.40 -3.11
CA GLN A 859 -0.40 25.26 -2.68
C GLN A 859 -1.59 24.41 -2.28
N SER A 860 -2.09 24.62 -1.08
CA SER A 860 -3.33 24.02 -0.60
C SER A 860 -4.37 25.09 -0.29
N ARG A 861 -5.63 24.75 -0.53
CA ARG A 861 -6.79 25.54 -0.12
C ARG A 861 -7.83 24.57 0.41
N SER A 862 -8.54 24.91 1.46
CA SER A 862 -9.62 24.11 1.99
C SER A 862 -10.74 24.99 2.53
N GLY A 863 -11.96 24.53 2.40
CA GLY A 863 -13.14 25.14 2.99
C GLY A 863 -14.06 24.04 3.54
N TYR A 864 -14.53 24.24 4.76
CA TYR A 864 -15.52 23.37 5.41
C TYR A 864 -16.74 24.21 5.78
N PHE A 865 -17.92 23.75 5.38
CA PHE A 865 -19.18 24.48 5.54
C PHE A 865 -20.16 23.54 6.26
N PRO A 866 -20.28 23.66 7.59
CA PRO A 866 -21.26 22.90 8.35
C PRO A 866 -22.69 23.36 7.98
N PHE A 867 -23.65 22.46 8.10
CA PHE A 867 -25.09 22.69 7.82
C PHE A 867 -25.41 23.07 6.37
N GLU A 868 -24.46 22.90 5.44
CA GLU A 868 -24.63 23.10 4.01
C GLU A 868 -24.36 21.81 3.26
N SER A 869 -25.32 21.30 2.52
CA SER A 869 -25.22 20.05 1.77
C SER A 869 -25.37 20.19 0.25
N SER A 870 -25.58 21.41 -0.25
CA SER A 870 -25.77 21.62 -1.69
C SER A 870 -24.48 21.40 -2.47
N PHE A 871 -24.49 20.51 -3.44
CA PHE A 871 -23.36 20.22 -4.33
C PHE A 871 -23.57 20.76 -5.72
N ALA A 872 -22.61 21.50 -6.26
CA ALA A 872 -22.61 21.97 -7.63
C ALA A 872 -21.18 22.04 -8.19
N VAL A 873 -20.83 21.16 -9.13
CA VAL A 873 -19.49 21.04 -9.71
C VAL A 873 -18.89 22.37 -10.15
N ARG A 874 -19.71 23.20 -10.89
CA ARG A 874 -19.22 24.49 -11.37
C ARG A 874 -18.92 25.49 -10.26
N ARG A 875 -19.73 25.49 -9.17
CA ARG A 875 -19.53 26.36 -8.03
C ARG A 875 -18.35 25.88 -7.20
N ASP A 876 -18.36 24.62 -6.76
CA ASP A 876 -17.49 24.12 -5.73
C ASP A 876 -16.09 23.80 -6.24
N ILE A 877 -15.96 23.35 -7.50
CA ILE A 877 -14.68 22.98 -8.10
C ILE A 877 -14.01 24.11 -8.88
N TRP A 878 -14.80 25.07 -9.45
CA TRP A 878 -14.21 26.05 -10.35
C TRP A 878 -14.35 27.50 -9.87
N ARG A 879 -15.45 27.89 -9.27
CA ARG A 879 -15.73 29.30 -8.95
C ARG A 879 -15.29 29.67 -7.54
N GLU A 880 -15.72 28.94 -6.54
CA GLU A 880 -15.55 29.30 -5.14
C GLU A 880 -14.26 28.73 -4.52
N LEU A 881 -13.67 27.70 -5.10
CA LEU A 881 -12.45 27.08 -4.62
C LEU A 881 -11.28 28.08 -4.51
N PHE A 882 -11.20 29.02 -5.45
CA PHE A 882 -10.15 30.04 -5.45
C PHE A 882 -10.43 31.22 -4.50
N LEU A 883 -11.62 31.29 -3.88
CA LEU A 883 -11.93 32.23 -2.83
C LEU A 883 -11.40 31.83 -1.46
N ASP A 884 -11.14 30.51 -1.26
CA ASP A 884 -10.56 30.02 -0.03
C ASP A 884 -9.10 30.46 0.10
N ARG A 885 -8.65 30.70 1.33
CA ARG A 885 -7.30 31.18 1.62
C ARG A 885 -6.25 30.16 1.18
N PRO A 886 -5.18 30.57 0.46
CA PRO A 886 -4.11 29.68 0.07
C PRO A 886 -3.06 29.56 1.15
N THR A 887 -2.64 28.33 1.44
CA THR A 887 -1.36 28.07 2.10
C THR A 887 -0.35 27.66 1.05
N ASN A 888 0.75 28.39 0.94
CA ASN A 888 1.84 28.12 0.01
C ASN A 888 3.05 27.59 0.80
N VAL A 889 3.63 26.50 0.36
CA VAL A 889 4.85 25.93 0.93
C VAL A 889 5.90 25.81 -0.16
N LEU A 890 7.05 26.42 0.08
CA LEU A 890 8.25 26.20 -0.73
C LEU A 890 9.25 25.36 0.07
N LEU A 891 9.68 24.24 -0.50
CA LEU A 891 10.65 23.34 0.11
C LEU A 891 11.81 23.14 -0.85
N VAL A 892 13.03 23.23 -0.32
CA VAL A 892 14.26 22.87 -1.01
C VAL A 892 14.94 21.77 -0.21
N LYS A 893 15.19 20.62 -0.85
CA LYS A 893 15.92 19.49 -0.28
C LYS A 893 17.13 19.20 -1.14
N LEU A 894 18.30 19.08 -0.51
CA LEU A 894 19.55 18.70 -1.14
C LEU A 894 20.10 17.49 -0.42
N ASN A 895 20.44 16.45 -1.16
CA ASN A 895 21.21 15.33 -0.64
C ASN A 895 22.49 15.12 -1.43
N TYR A 896 23.50 14.54 -0.77
CA TYR A 896 24.79 14.25 -1.37
C TYR A 896 25.22 12.82 -1.04
N TRP A 897 25.28 11.97 -2.05
CA TRP A 897 25.69 10.56 -1.88
C TRP A 897 27.21 10.40 -1.96
N MET A 898 27.76 9.67 -1.00
CA MET A 898 29.16 9.30 -0.93
C MET A 898 29.31 7.81 -0.68
N SER A 899 30.19 7.15 -1.41
CA SER A 899 30.59 5.76 -1.15
C SER A 899 32.07 5.75 -0.77
N LEU A 900 32.39 5.14 0.38
CA LEU A 900 33.73 5.01 0.95
C LEU A 900 34.21 3.56 0.95
#